data_f7374ddc01391bfc85c62c538f756591
#
_entry.id   f7374ddc01391bfc85c62c538f756591
#
_cell.length_a   1.000
_cell.length_b   1.000
_cell.length_c   1.000
_cell.angle_alpha   90.00
_cell.angle_beta   90.00
_cell.angle_gamma   90.00
#
_symmetry.space_group_name_H-M   'P 1'
#
loop_
_entity.id
_entity.type
_entity.pdbx_description
1 polymer ?
#
loop_
_entity_poly.entity_id
_entity_poly.type
_entity_poly.pdbx_seq_one_letter_code
_entity_poly.pdbx_strand_id
1 'polypeptide(L)'
;MKLVKKVIYPFIVIAVLMFISCTLSVNVEAFQLLPQPQILTINISQSHRLLQGELDTSRIAEKIINTIPEATINSDEAYCLRITPDSILIEAVSEKGIYWAHQTLAQIIESSDGKSVTSVEIIDWPSFRIRGFMHDIGRSYMSVDEIKKHIRLLSKYKINVFHWHLTENQGWRLESKLFPQLNDSSHYERHHAQYYTIEEAHEITEYCRQHNMLLIPEIDMPGHSAAFVRAIGHDMQSPEGMKVLKQLMEEICTEVFSDLPWIHIGTDEVQFTNPTFVPEMVSHIRSFGKKVISWNPGWEYQPGEIDATQLWSYRGKAQTGILAIDSRFHYINHFDTFGDIVALYNSRIADVEVGSDNIAGGIIALWNDRRLPSDEQIVLQNNFYPTMLAFAERAWCGGGSEYFNRNGTILSGNVKDTIFTQFIDFEKRLLWHKEHVFANEPFAYVKQTNIKWRITDAFPNDGDLQRSFPPEVKIKDTYEYNGVQYGTRDVVGAGIYLRHVWGQTVPAFYNDPEENHTAYAYTWVWSPITQTVGLWTSTQDYSRSESDPPPPQGKWDYKESRIYLNNEEISPPIWENTHTHRTNEITLKNENFQARQPIPVELKKGWNNVMLKLPIGKINSPEVRLQKWMFTFVFVTPDGKDAVENLVYSPDRKK
;
A
#
# COMPACT_ATOMS: atom_id res chain seq x y z
N MET A 1 -8.88 -53.41 60.63
CA MET A 1 -10.13 -52.75 60.29
C MET A 1 -9.88 -51.23 60.36
N LYS A 2 -9.43 -50.61 59.30
CA LYS A 2 -9.21 -49.14 59.21
C LYS A 2 -10.01 -48.62 58.03
N LEU A 3 -10.98 -47.75 58.33
CA LEU A 3 -11.80 -47.03 57.36
C LEU A 3 -10.93 -46.01 56.60
N VAL A 4 -10.93 -46.12 55.28
CA VAL A 4 -10.38 -45.11 54.42
C VAL A 4 -11.53 -44.17 53.96
N LYS A 5 -11.51 -42.94 54.45
CA LYS A 5 -12.40 -41.87 53.96
C LYS A 5 -12.00 -41.48 52.54
N LYS A 6 -12.86 -41.70 51.56
CA LYS A 6 -12.78 -41.13 50.25
C LYS A 6 -13.17 -39.64 50.29
N VAL A 7 -12.24 -38.75 50.03
CA VAL A 7 -12.49 -37.35 49.75
C VAL A 7 -12.86 -37.24 48.29
N ILE A 8 -14.11 -36.83 48.01
CA ILE A 8 -14.60 -36.53 46.64
C ILE A 8 -14.29 -35.06 46.41
N TYR A 9 -13.36 -34.76 45.52
CA TYR A 9 -13.20 -33.41 44.96
C TYR A 9 -14.22 -33.20 43.83
N PRO A 10 -14.97 -32.10 43.84
CA PRO A 10 -15.80 -31.76 42.69
C PRO A 10 -14.92 -31.24 41.59
N PHE A 11 -14.86 -31.94 40.46
CA PHE A 11 -14.35 -31.42 39.22
C PHE A 11 -15.29 -30.30 38.75
N ILE A 12 -14.81 -29.06 38.81
CA ILE A 12 -15.42 -27.94 38.08
C ILE A 12 -15.03 -28.15 36.63
N VAL A 13 -15.96 -28.62 35.82
CA VAL A 13 -15.86 -28.63 34.36
C VAL A 13 -16.07 -27.18 33.91
N ILE A 14 -15.01 -26.46 33.65
CA ILE A 14 -15.07 -25.20 32.88
C ILE A 14 -15.37 -25.60 31.44
N ALA A 15 -16.67 -25.48 31.07
CA ALA A 15 -17.07 -25.56 29.70
C ALA A 15 -16.50 -24.30 28.96
N VAL A 16 -15.39 -24.46 28.30
CA VAL A 16 -14.93 -23.51 27.29
C VAL A 16 -15.94 -23.60 26.14
N LEU A 17 -16.87 -22.68 26.11
CA LEU A 17 -17.71 -22.42 24.96
C LEU A 17 -16.79 -21.89 23.83
N MET A 18 -16.26 -22.80 23.02
CA MET A 18 -15.83 -22.46 21.68
C MET A 18 -17.08 -21.99 20.94
N PHE A 19 -17.20 -20.70 20.76
CA PHE A 19 -18.06 -20.14 19.73
C PHE A 19 -17.47 -20.58 18.39
N ILE A 20 -17.92 -21.73 17.90
CA ILE A 20 -17.87 -22.04 16.48
C ILE A 20 -18.87 -21.06 15.87
N SER A 21 -18.38 -19.95 15.37
CA SER A 21 -19.11 -19.08 14.46
C SER A 21 -19.43 -19.93 13.23
N CYS A 22 -20.55 -20.61 13.25
CA CYS A 22 -21.16 -21.17 12.07
C CYS A 22 -21.73 -19.98 11.29
N THR A 23 -20.89 -19.28 10.53
CA THR A 23 -21.36 -18.34 9.53
C THR A 23 -22.15 -19.12 8.50
N LEU A 24 -23.45 -19.19 8.69
CA LEU A 24 -24.37 -19.30 7.58
C LEU A 24 -23.94 -18.19 6.61
N SER A 25 -23.47 -18.57 5.43
CA SER A 25 -23.27 -17.66 4.30
C SER A 25 -24.63 -17.14 3.85
N VAL A 26 -25.18 -16.21 4.64
CA VAL A 26 -26.16 -15.27 4.15
C VAL A 26 -25.37 -14.43 3.14
N ASN A 27 -25.83 -14.35 1.89
CA ASN A 27 -25.32 -13.41 0.91
C ASN A 27 -25.37 -12.01 1.57
N VAL A 28 -24.25 -11.58 2.14
CA VAL A 28 -24.08 -10.26 2.75
C VAL A 28 -23.76 -9.29 1.59
N GLU A 29 -24.68 -9.19 0.62
CA GLU A 29 -24.60 -8.17 -0.43
C GLU A 29 -25.01 -6.78 0.06
N ALA A 30 -25.30 -6.63 1.36
CA ALA A 30 -25.98 -5.44 1.85
C ALA A 30 -25.08 -4.20 1.93
N PHE A 31 -23.80 -4.33 2.29
CA PHE A 31 -22.93 -3.15 2.49
C PHE A 31 -21.53 -3.36 1.90
N GLN A 32 -21.00 -2.29 1.27
CA GLN A 32 -19.65 -2.28 0.69
C GLN A 32 -18.67 -1.57 1.65
N LEU A 33 -18.61 -2.03 2.91
CA LEU A 33 -17.78 -1.40 3.94
C LEU A 33 -16.30 -1.69 3.73
N LEU A 34 -15.48 -0.65 3.75
CA LEU A 34 -14.03 -0.72 3.70
C LEU A 34 -13.45 0.38 4.63
N PRO A 35 -12.71 0.04 5.68
CA PRO A 35 -12.45 -1.32 6.21
C PRO A 35 -13.71 -2.01 6.72
N GLN A 36 -13.68 -3.35 6.71
CA GLN A 36 -14.73 -4.12 7.39
C GLN A 36 -14.71 -3.86 8.90
N PRO A 37 -15.88 -3.76 9.55
CA PRO A 37 -15.94 -3.67 10.99
C PRO A 37 -15.57 -5.00 11.66
N GLN A 38 -15.10 -4.93 12.91
CA GLN A 38 -14.74 -6.11 13.70
C GLN A 38 -15.94 -7.04 13.94
N ILE A 39 -17.10 -6.47 14.25
CA ILE A 39 -18.34 -7.22 14.45
C ILE A 39 -19.47 -6.57 13.66
N LEU A 40 -20.13 -7.35 12.84
CA LEU A 40 -21.25 -6.92 12.01
C LEU A 40 -22.42 -7.89 12.13
N THR A 41 -23.57 -7.41 12.59
CA THR A 41 -24.82 -8.18 12.68
C THR A 41 -25.90 -7.49 11.85
N ILE A 42 -26.42 -8.19 10.83
CA ILE A 42 -27.41 -7.64 9.90
C ILE A 42 -28.79 -8.27 10.18
N ASN A 43 -29.83 -7.44 10.28
CA ASN A 43 -31.21 -7.88 10.35
C ASN A 43 -31.94 -7.57 9.03
N ILE A 44 -31.91 -8.51 8.10
CA ILE A 44 -32.49 -8.38 6.75
C ILE A 44 -34.01 -8.21 6.72
N SER A 45 -34.70 -8.50 7.82
CA SER A 45 -36.16 -8.36 7.91
C SER A 45 -36.63 -6.94 8.25
N GLN A 46 -35.71 -6.05 8.58
CA GLN A 46 -35.98 -4.68 9.01
C GLN A 46 -35.11 -3.69 8.25
N SER A 47 -35.65 -2.49 8.00
CA SER A 47 -34.92 -1.42 7.36
C SER A 47 -35.31 -0.04 7.89
N HIS A 48 -34.35 0.87 7.93
CA HIS A 48 -34.53 2.30 8.19
C HIS A 48 -34.82 3.03 6.88
N ARG A 49 -35.86 3.85 6.85
CA ARG A 49 -36.24 4.60 5.66
C ARG A 49 -35.41 5.87 5.54
N LEU A 50 -34.85 6.11 4.35
CA LEU A 50 -34.18 7.35 3.98
C LEU A 50 -35.20 8.39 3.47
N LEU A 51 -34.95 9.65 3.72
CA LEU A 51 -35.73 10.78 3.19
C LEU A 51 -34.98 11.38 2.01
N GLN A 52 -35.53 11.22 0.79
CA GLN A 52 -34.92 11.71 -0.46
C GLN A 52 -33.47 11.23 -0.70
N GLY A 53 -33.12 10.04 -0.25
CA GLY A 53 -31.76 9.47 -0.37
C GLY A 53 -30.81 9.92 0.74
N GLU A 54 -31.25 10.74 1.66
CA GLU A 54 -30.46 11.24 2.78
C GLU A 54 -31.01 10.75 4.13
N LEU A 55 -30.14 10.71 5.13
CA LEU A 55 -30.56 10.50 6.50
C LEU A 55 -31.23 11.74 7.07
N ASP A 56 -32.33 11.53 7.78
CA ASP A 56 -32.85 12.51 8.72
C ASP A 56 -31.88 12.57 9.92
N THR A 57 -30.99 13.56 9.93
CA THR A 57 -29.99 13.73 11.00
C THR A 57 -30.61 13.92 12.37
N SER A 58 -31.87 14.38 12.45
CA SER A 58 -32.61 14.49 13.72
C SER A 58 -32.88 13.12 14.39
N ARG A 59 -32.74 12.03 13.64
CA ARG A 59 -32.89 10.66 14.14
C ARG A 59 -31.60 10.00 14.57
N ILE A 60 -30.46 10.69 14.44
CA ILE A 60 -29.16 10.22 14.92
C ILE A 60 -29.01 10.69 16.36
N ALA A 61 -28.86 9.73 17.27
CA ALA A 61 -28.47 9.98 18.64
C ALA A 61 -27.02 9.58 18.87
N GLU A 62 -26.24 10.46 19.46
CA GLU A 62 -24.83 10.23 19.79
C GLU A 62 -24.65 10.24 21.29
N LYS A 63 -23.77 9.36 21.78
CA LYS A 63 -23.49 9.23 23.20
C LYS A 63 -22.06 8.78 23.44
N ILE A 64 -21.36 9.52 24.27
CA ILE A 64 -20.08 9.07 24.82
C ILE A 64 -20.35 8.14 25.99
N ILE A 65 -19.73 6.95 25.95
CA ILE A 65 -19.83 5.91 26.99
C ILE A 65 -18.44 5.57 27.52
N ASN A 66 -18.38 4.97 28.70
CA ASN A 66 -17.08 4.70 29.33
C ASN A 66 -16.30 3.58 28.68
N THR A 67 -16.98 2.53 28.20
CA THR A 67 -16.32 1.34 27.65
C THR A 67 -17.19 0.64 26.62
N ILE A 68 -16.53 -0.02 25.67
CA ILE A 68 -17.10 -1.04 24.78
C ILE A 68 -16.34 -2.33 25.10
N PRO A 69 -16.99 -3.32 25.77
CA PRO A 69 -16.27 -4.49 26.32
C PRO A 69 -15.51 -5.33 25.29
N GLU A 70 -15.99 -5.35 24.06
CA GLU A 70 -15.39 -6.09 22.94
C GLU A 70 -14.06 -5.46 22.49
N ALA A 71 -13.91 -4.14 22.64
CA ALA A 71 -12.73 -3.39 22.23
C ALA A 71 -11.62 -3.51 23.30
N THR A 72 -10.87 -4.60 23.26
CA THR A 72 -9.78 -4.90 24.21
C THR A 72 -8.49 -4.14 23.93
N ILE A 73 -8.39 -3.49 22.76
CA ILE A 73 -7.24 -2.72 22.31
C ILE A 73 -7.73 -1.44 21.61
N ASN A 74 -6.97 -0.34 21.71
CA ASN A 74 -7.28 0.95 21.08
C ASN A 74 -8.75 1.39 21.30
N SER A 75 -9.25 1.16 22.50
CA SER A 75 -10.65 1.37 22.84
C SER A 75 -11.10 2.83 22.79
N ASP A 76 -10.17 3.79 22.81
CA ASP A 76 -10.45 5.21 22.62
C ASP A 76 -11.03 5.56 21.23
N GLU A 77 -10.82 4.70 20.24
CA GLU A 77 -11.39 4.83 18.90
C GLU A 77 -12.63 3.93 18.68
N ALA A 78 -13.05 3.19 19.70
CA ALA A 78 -14.14 2.21 19.59
C ALA A 78 -15.52 2.87 19.53
N TYR A 79 -16.43 2.23 18.78
CA TYR A 79 -17.81 2.65 18.65
C TYR A 79 -18.76 1.47 18.46
N CYS A 80 -20.03 1.72 18.81
CA CYS A 80 -21.18 0.88 18.46
C CYS A 80 -22.13 1.72 17.59
N LEU A 81 -22.48 1.23 16.39
CA LEU A 81 -23.46 1.85 15.50
C LEU A 81 -24.64 0.91 15.35
N ARG A 82 -25.81 1.36 15.76
CA ARG A 82 -27.06 0.60 15.65
C ARG A 82 -28.06 1.34 14.79
N ILE A 83 -28.49 0.71 13.69
CA ILE A 83 -29.52 1.21 12.78
C ILE A 83 -30.77 0.33 12.96
N THR A 84 -31.87 0.93 13.39
CA THR A 84 -33.20 0.30 13.55
C THR A 84 -34.17 0.98 12.58
N PRO A 85 -35.40 0.45 12.39
CA PRO A 85 -36.42 1.13 11.59
C PRO A 85 -36.70 2.57 12.01
N ASP A 86 -36.60 2.86 13.31
CA ASP A 86 -37.04 4.14 13.86
C ASP A 86 -35.92 5.10 14.26
N SER A 87 -34.68 4.60 14.44
CA SER A 87 -33.59 5.40 14.99
C SER A 87 -32.23 4.90 14.56
N ILE A 88 -31.25 5.80 14.64
CA ILE A 88 -29.83 5.52 14.50
C ILE A 88 -29.16 5.94 15.82
N LEU A 89 -28.42 5.02 16.43
CA LEU A 89 -27.69 5.27 17.67
C LEU A 89 -26.21 5.03 17.43
N ILE A 90 -25.39 6.03 17.79
CA ILE A 90 -23.94 5.93 17.85
C ILE A 90 -23.53 6.03 19.33
N GLU A 91 -22.92 5.00 19.86
CA GLU A 91 -22.29 5.01 21.18
C GLU A 91 -20.79 4.81 20.98
N ALA A 92 -19.95 5.69 21.54
CA ALA A 92 -18.49 5.61 21.36
C ALA A 92 -17.77 5.95 22.67
N VAL A 93 -16.50 5.53 22.76
CA VAL A 93 -15.67 5.82 23.95
C VAL A 93 -15.12 7.24 23.91
N SER A 94 -14.97 7.83 22.72
CA SER A 94 -14.51 9.21 22.53
C SER A 94 -15.07 9.83 21.25
N GLU A 95 -14.80 11.12 21.05
CA GLU A 95 -15.13 11.84 19.81
C GLU A 95 -14.49 11.21 18.57
N LYS A 96 -13.33 10.56 18.70
CA LYS A 96 -12.71 9.81 17.59
C LYS A 96 -13.57 8.64 17.15
N GLY A 97 -14.12 7.90 18.11
CA GLY A 97 -15.05 6.81 17.84
C GLY A 97 -16.35 7.30 17.16
N ILE A 98 -16.90 8.44 17.59
CA ILE A 98 -18.04 9.10 16.92
C ILE A 98 -17.68 9.41 15.47
N TYR A 99 -16.51 10.02 15.22
CA TYR A 99 -16.06 10.33 13.86
C TYR A 99 -15.98 9.09 12.96
N TRP A 100 -15.40 7.98 13.45
CA TRP A 100 -15.31 6.73 12.69
C TRP A 100 -16.66 6.07 12.46
N ALA A 101 -17.58 6.17 13.43
CA ALA A 101 -18.94 5.68 13.26
C ALA A 101 -19.65 6.43 12.11
N HIS A 102 -19.47 7.74 12.01
CA HIS A 102 -20.00 8.53 10.89
C HIS A 102 -19.40 8.12 9.55
N GLN A 103 -18.10 7.82 9.47
CA GLN A 103 -17.52 7.32 8.22
C GLN A 103 -18.13 5.97 7.81
N THR A 104 -18.37 5.07 8.76
CA THR A 104 -19.05 3.80 8.50
C THR A 104 -20.51 4.01 8.08
N LEU A 105 -21.23 4.88 8.78
CA LEU A 105 -22.62 5.23 8.45
C LEU A 105 -22.72 5.83 7.03
N ALA A 106 -21.79 6.71 6.65
CA ALA A 106 -21.74 7.28 5.30
C ALA A 106 -21.58 6.19 4.23
N GLN A 107 -20.65 5.23 4.42
CA GLN A 107 -20.47 4.12 3.48
C GLN A 107 -21.72 3.20 3.40
N ILE A 108 -22.42 2.98 4.52
CA ILE A 108 -23.69 2.23 4.54
C ILE A 108 -24.73 2.93 3.66
N ILE A 109 -24.85 4.24 3.78
CA ILE A 109 -25.82 5.03 3.01
C ILE A 109 -25.42 5.05 1.52
N GLU A 110 -24.16 5.33 1.23
CA GLU A 110 -23.61 5.35 -0.14
C GLU A 110 -23.82 4.00 -0.86
N SER A 111 -23.77 2.89 -0.13
CA SER A 111 -24.00 1.54 -0.68
C SER A 111 -25.46 1.10 -0.70
N SER A 112 -26.40 1.95 -0.22
CA SER A 112 -27.83 1.65 -0.22
C SER A 112 -28.51 1.94 -1.56
N ASP A 113 -29.78 1.56 -1.67
CA ASP A 113 -30.64 1.87 -2.83
C ASP A 113 -31.15 3.33 -2.87
N GLY A 114 -30.71 4.17 -1.93
CA GLY A 114 -31.17 5.55 -1.72
C GLY A 114 -32.58 5.67 -1.14
N LYS A 115 -33.25 4.56 -0.79
CA LYS A 115 -34.60 4.55 -0.21
C LYS A 115 -34.61 4.03 1.22
N SER A 116 -33.79 3.04 1.49
CA SER A 116 -33.72 2.42 2.82
C SER A 116 -32.35 1.82 3.10
N VAL A 117 -32.04 1.69 4.36
CA VAL A 117 -30.87 1.00 4.87
C VAL A 117 -31.32 -0.19 5.70
N THR A 118 -30.81 -1.37 5.41
CA THR A 118 -31.07 -2.57 6.22
C THR A 118 -30.63 -2.34 7.66
N SER A 119 -31.43 -2.78 8.63
CA SER A 119 -31.10 -2.67 10.06
C SER A 119 -29.84 -3.44 10.39
N VAL A 120 -28.95 -2.82 11.15
CA VAL A 120 -27.60 -3.33 11.42
C VAL A 120 -27.14 -2.94 12.82
N GLU A 121 -26.36 -3.81 13.43
CA GLU A 121 -25.56 -3.49 14.62
C GLU A 121 -24.09 -3.77 14.31
N ILE A 122 -23.27 -2.76 14.52
CA ILE A 122 -21.81 -2.77 14.30
C ILE A 122 -21.15 -2.45 15.63
N ILE A 123 -20.18 -3.27 16.04
CA ILE A 123 -19.27 -2.97 17.14
C ILE A 123 -17.87 -3.00 16.54
N ASP A 124 -17.14 -1.88 16.65
CA ASP A 124 -15.94 -1.71 15.86
C ASP A 124 -14.85 -0.91 16.58
N TRP A 125 -13.60 -1.27 16.31
CA TRP A 125 -12.40 -0.64 16.83
C TRP A 125 -11.19 -1.00 15.99
N PRO A 126 -10.13 -0.16 15.93
CA PRO A 126 -8.95 -0.49 15.14
C PRO A 126 -8.02 -1.48 15.83
N SER A 127 -7.45 -2.40 15.05
CA SER A 127 -6.38 -3.29 15.50
C SER A 127 -5.06 -2.54 15.73
N PHE A 128 -4.83 -1.45 15.00
CA PHE A 128 -3.63 -0.62 15.13
C PHE A 128 -3.99 0.84 15.33
N ARG A 129 -3.34 1.51 16.30
CA ARG A 129 -3.60 2.92 16.65
C ARG A 129 -3.02 3.92 15.64
N ILE A 130 -1.95 3.56 14.90
CA ILE A 130 -1.40 4.34 13.81
C ILE A 130 -1.68 3.64 12.50
N ARG A 131 -2.36 4.36 11.60
CA ARG A 131 -2.76 3.92 10.28
C ARG A 131 -2.54 5.10 9.35
N GLY A 132 -1.34 5.17 8.76
CA GLY A 132 -0.89 6.39 8.12
C GLY A 132 -0.49 6.23 6.65
N PHE A 133 -0.35 7.38 6.01
CA PHE A 133 0.32 7.53 4.74
C PHE A 133 1.38 8.63 4.83
N MET A 134 2.41 8.51 3.99
CA MET A 134 3.48 9.49 3.88
C MET A 134 3.62 9.97 2.44
N HIS A 135 3.85 11.26 2.26
CA HIS A 135 4.26 11.84 0.99
C HIS A 135 5.67 12.42 1.07
N ASP A 136 6.51 12.02 0.14
CA ASP A 136 7.84 12.59 -0.10
C ASP A 136 7.71 13.88 -0.91
N ILE A 137 7.41 14.95 -0.20
CA ILE A 137 7.27 16.28 -0.78
C ILE A 137 8.63 16.92 -1.05
N GLY A 138 9.64 16.53 -0.30
CA GLY A 138 11.01 16.99 -0.49
C GLY A 138 11.51 16.76 -1.91
N ARG A 139 11.27 15.56 -2.47
CA ARG A 139 11.63 15.22 -3.86
C ARG A 139 10.62 15.72 -4.88
N SER A 140 9.32 15.64 -4.61
CA SER A 140 8.27 16.09 -5.54
C SER A 140 7.18 16.87 -4.81
N TYR A 141 7.11 18.18 -5.08
CA TYR A 141 6.06 19.05 -4.52
C TYR A 141 4.67 18.55 -4.93
N MET A 142 3.74 18.61 -4.00
CA MET A 142 2.33 18.35 -4.21
C MET A 142 1.52 19.56 -3.76
N SER A 143 0.46 19.91 -4.49
CA SER A 143 -0.35 21.07 -4.17
C SER A 143 -1.11 20.88 -2.85
N VAL A 144 -1.43 21.99 -2.16
CA VAL A 144 -2.23 22.00 -0.93
C VAL A 144 -3.59 21.35 -1.17
N ASP A 145 -4.22 21.64 -2.31
CA ASP A 145 -5.51 21.07 -2.68
C ASP A 145 -5.46 19.55 -2.85
N GLU A 146 -4.40 19.02 -3.45
CA GLU A 146 -4.21 17.57 -3.60
C GLU A 146 -3.98 16.90 -2.24
N ILE A 147 -3.14 17.48 -1.37
CA ILE A 147 -2.93 16.99 0.00
C ILE A 147 -4.26 16.97 0.77
N LYS A 148 -5.04 18.04 0.72
CA LYS A 148 -6.36 18.12 1.36
C LYS A 148 -7.33 17.08 0.79
N LYS A 149 -7.30 16.83 -0.52
CA LYS A 149 -8.09 15.77 -1.15
C LYS A 149 -7.70 14.39 -0.60
N HIS A 150 -6.41 14.10 -0.47
CA HIS A 150 -5.94 12.84 0.13
C HIS A 150 -6.39 12.68 1.58
N ILE A 151 -6.22 13.72 2.41
CA ILE A 151 -6.69 13.72 3.80
C ILE A 151 -8.18 13.41 3.86
N ARG A 152 -9.01 14.12 3.10
CA ARG A 152 -10.46 13.94 3.06
C ARG A 152 -10.87 12.55 2.57
N LEU A 153 -10.28 12.06 1.49
CA LEU A 153 -10.61 10.74 0.94
C LEU A 153 -10.17 9.61 1.87
N LEU A 154 -8.94 9.67 2.39
CA LEU A 154 -8.40 8.59 3.19
C LEU A 154 -8.99 8.53 4.60
N SER A 155 -9.44 9.65 5.16
CA SER A 155 -10.17 9.66 6.44
C SER A 155 -11.48 8.86 6.37
N LYS A 156 -12.16 8.81 5.21
CA LYS A 156 -13.32 7.93 5.00
C LYS A 156 -13.00 6.45 5.22
N TYR A 157 -11.75 6.06 5.02
CA TYR A 157 -11.23 4.70 5.20
C TYR A 157 -10.46 4.53 6.51
N LYS A 158 -10.72 5.40 7.47
CA LYS A 158 -10.20 5.34 8.85
C LYS A 158 -8.68 5.42 8.94
N ILE A 159 -8.02 6.02 7.95
CA ILE A 159 -6.63 6.46 8.04
C ILE A 159 -6.58 7.68 8.96
N ASN A 160 -5.63 7.68 9.91
CA ASN A 160 -5.59 8.66 10.99
C ASN A 160 -4.25 9.38 11.15
N VAL A 161 -3.29 9.13 10.25
CA VAL A 161 -1.97 9.79 10.29
C VAL A 161 -1.57 10.23 8.89
N PHE A 162 -1.13 11.48 8.75
CA PHE A 162 -0.40 12.00 7.61
C PHE A 162 1.04 12.30 8.04
N HIS A 163 2.01 11.58 7.47
CA HIS A 163 3.43 11.83 7.65
C HIS A 163 3.93 12.68 6.49
N TRP A 164 4.39 13.89 6.77
CA TRP A 164 4.73 14.91 5.79
C TRP A 164 6.24 15.07 5.70
N HIS A 165 6.88 14.40 4.74
CA HIS A 165 8.33 14.44 4.52
C HIS A 165 8.70 15.69 3.72
N LEU A 166 9.05 16.78 4.43
CA LEU A 166 9.13 18.15 3.91
C LEU A 166 10.48 18.51 3.31
N THR A 167 11.55 17.79 3.65
CA THR A 167 12.91 18.18 3.27
C THR A 167 13.70 17.01 2.70
N GLU A 168 14.47 17.29 1.65
CA GLU A 168 15.28 16.34 0.93
C GLU A 168 16.45 17.01 0.19
N ASN A 169 17.30 16.20 -0.46
CA ASN A 169 18.37 16.69 -1.34
C ASN A 169 17.83 17.64 -2.43
N GLN A 170 16.65 17.38 -2.95
CA GLN A 170 16.04 18.10 -4.08
C GLN A 170 15.38 19.41 -3.69
N GLY A 171 14.99 19.58 -2.42
CA GLY A 171 14.38 20.82 -1.96
C GLY A 171 14.04 20.84 -0.48
N TRP A 172 14.03 22.06 0.06
CA TRP A 172 13.48 22.39 1.38
C TRP A 172 12.10 22.99 1.19
N ARG A 173 11.03 22.27 1.53
CA ARG A 173 9.65 22.61 1.15
C ARG A 173 8.84 23.33 2.23
N LEU A 174 9.46 23.86 3.25
CA LEU A 174 8.79 24.62 4.30
C LEU A 174 9.38 26.03 4.39
N GLU A 175 8.51 27.04 4.49
CA GLU A 175 8.94 28.42 4.69
C GLU A 175 9.69 28.57 6.00
N SER A 176 10.78 29.35 5.99
CA SER A 176 11.45 29.85 7.19
C SER A 176 11.59 31.36 7.11
N LYS A 177 11.10 32.04 8.13
CA LYS A 177 11.28 33.50 8.29
C LYS A 177 12.68 33.84 8.77
N LEU A 178 13.30 32.97 9.55
CA LEU A 178 14.66 33.14 10.07
C LEU A 178 15.72 32.90 8.97
N PHE A 179 15.47 31.98 8.06
CA PHE A 179 16.43 31.59 7.00
C PHE A 179 15.74 31.55 5.63
N PRO A 180 15.29 32.71 5.10
CA PRO A 180 14.54 32.78 3.84
C PRO A 180 15.31 32.26 2.63
N GLN A 181 16.64 32.17 2.69
CA GLN A 181 17.46 31.58 1.63
C GLN A 181 17.16 30.08 1.42
N LEU A 182 16.59 29.36 2.38
CA LEU A 182 16.14 27.98 2.21
C LEU A 182 15.06 27.86 1.13
N ASN A 183 14.28 28.92 0.91
CA ASN A 183 13.21 28.98 -0.06
C ASN A 183 13.59 29.69 -1.37
N ASP A 184 14.88 30.08 -1.54
CA ASP A 184 15.36 30.63 -2.81
C ASP A 184 15.38 29.53 -3.90
N SER A 185 14.86 29.84 -5.08
CA SER A 185 14.69 28.89 -6.18
C SER A 185 16.00 28.27 -6.67
N SER A 186 17.13 28.95 -6.46
CA SER A 186 18.47 28.46 -6.85
C SER A 186 18.96 27.26 -6.03
N HIS A 187 18.34 26.99 -4.88
CA HIS A 187 18.70 25.89 -3.99
C HIS A 187 17.86 24.62 -4.21
N TYR A 188 16.91 24.64 -5.16
CA TYR A 188 16.09 23.50 -5.53
C TYR A 188 16.68 22.78 -6.76
N GLU A 189 16.68 21.45 -6.76
CA GLU A 189 17.00 20.62 -7.93
C GLU A 189 15.75 20.21 -8.71
N ARG A 190 14.60 20.10 -8.01
CA ARG A 190 13.30 19.79 -8.61
C ARG A 190 12.25 20.77 -8.11
N HIS A 191 11.24 21.05 -8.92
CA HIS A 191 10.11 21.91 -8.54
C HIS A 191 10.56 23.23 -7.91
N HIS A 192 11.34 24.01 -8.69
CA HIS A 192 11.96 25.25 -8.26
C HIS A 192 10.93 26.24 -7.67
N ALA A 193 11.26 26.85 -6.53
CA ALA A 193 10.44 27.81 -5.79
C ALA A 193 9.05 27.27 -5.35
N GLN A 194 8.83 25.96 -5.34
CA GLN A 194 7.61 25.36 -4.77
C GLN A 194 7.89 24.89 -3.36
N TYR A 195 7.26 25.54 -2.40
CA TYR A 195 7.31 25.22 -0.97
C TYR A 195 5.99 25.63 -0.33
N TYR A 196 5.75 25.21 0.89
CA TYR A 196 4.57 25.60 1.67
C TYR A 196 4.91 26.79 2.55
N THR A 197 4.06 27.82 2.51
CA THR A 197 4.09 28.93 3.45
C THR A 197 3.72 28.45 4.86
N ILE A 198 4.02 29.23 5.87
CA ILE A 198 3.61 28.91 7.25
C ILE A 198 2.08 28.89 7.35
N GLU A 199 1.40 29.79 6.64
CA GLU A 199 -0.06 29.83 6.56
C GLU A 199 -0.66 28.56 5.93
N GLU A 200 -0.07 28.05 4.83
CA GLU A 200 -0.48 26.78 4.21
C GLU A 200 -0.20 25.58 5.13
N ALA A 201 0.92 25.60 5.88
CA ALA A 201 1.21 24.56 6.86
C ALA A 201 0.17 24.55 8.00
N HIS A 202 -0.28 25.71 8.47
CA HIS A 202 -1.37 25.83 9.44
C HIS A 202 -2.69 25.34 8.85
N GLU A 203 -3.00 25.70 7.59
CA GLU A 203 -4.20 25.24 6.89
C GLU A 203 -4.26 23.72 6.81
N ILE A 204 -3.17 23.06 6.40
CA ILE A 204 -3.09 21.59 6.32
C ILE A 204 -3.21 20.96 7.71
N THR A 205 -2.57 21.55 8.73
CA THR A 205 -2.66 21.07 10.12
C THR A 205 -4.10 21.10 10.63
N GLU A 206 -4.79 22.20 10.41
CA GLU A 206 -6.21 22.34 10.79
C GLU A 206 -7.11 21.37 10.00
N TYR A 207 -6.84 21.21 8.72
CA TYR A 207 -7.59 20.29 7.88
C TYR A 207 -7.40 18.83 8.31
N CYS A 208 -6.19 18.43 8.71
CA CYS A 208 -5.94 17.12 9.31
C CYS A 208 -6.78 16.94 10.58
N ARG A 209 -6.81 17.95 11.48
CA ARG A 209 -7.57 17.91 12.72
C ARG A 209 -9.07 17.73 12.49
N GLN A 210 -9.63 18.44 11.52
CA GLN A 210 -11.04 18.33 11.13
C GLN A 210 -11.41 16.94 10.60
N HIS A 211 -10.44 16.19 10.08
CA HIS A 211 -10.60 14.84 9.56
C HIS A 211 -10.10 13.74 10.51
N ASN A 212 -9.98 14.06 11.80
CA ASN A 212 -9.48 13.14 12.83
C ASN A 212 -8.12 12.49 12.47
N MET A 213 -7.25 13.26 11.83
CA MET A 213 -5.95 12.82 11.34
C MET A 213 -4.83 13.58 12.06
N LEU A 214 -3.85 12.85 12.58
CA LEU A 214 -2.64 13.42 13.15
C LEU A 214 -1.64 13.74 12.04
N LEU A 215 -1.16 14.99 11.99
CA LEU A 215 -0.04 15.38 11.14
C LEU A 215 1.29 15.12 11.86
N ILE A 216 2.23 14.44 11.20
CA ILE A 216 3.60 14.24 11.64
C ILE A 216 4.52 14.89 10.60
N PRO A 217 5.03 16.11 10.85
CA PRO A 217 5.99 16.75 9.96
C PRO A 217 7.37 16.15 10.14
N GLU A 218 8.10 15.96 9.04
CA GLU A 218 9.47 15.49 9.03
C GLU A 218 10.42 16.53 8.46
N ILE A 219 11.48 16.79 9.22
CA ILE A 219 12.67 17.51 8.79
C ILE A 219 13.83 16.53 8.86
N ASP A 220 14.19 15.98 7.73
CA ASP A 220 15.22 14.95 7.68
C ASP A 220 16.61 15.53 7.98
N MET A 221 17.31 14.87 8.91
CA MET A 221 18.60 15.32 9.43
C MET A 221 19.42 14.15 10.01
N PRO A 222 20.74 14.13 9.87
CA PRO A 222 21.55 15.02 9.06
C PRO A 222 21.72 14.53 7.63
N GLY A 223 21.12 13.38 7.29
CA GLY A 223 21.05 12.83 5.92
C GLY A 223 20.12 13.67 5.04
N HIS A 224 20.06 13.33 3.75
CA HIS A 224 19.11 13.92 2.79
C HIS A 224 19.02 15.44 2.81
N SER A 225 20.16 16.12 3.12
CA SER A 225 20.22 17.52 3.52
C SER A 225 20.91 18.44 2.50
N ALA A 226 21.12 17.99 1.25
CA ALA A 226 21.85 18.78 0.26
C ALA A 226 21.19 20.14 -0.05
N ALA A 227 19.85 20.25 0.03
CA ALA A 227 19.16 21.54 -0.12
C ALA A 227 19.51 22.50 1.03
N PHE A 228 19.58 22.01 2.25
CA PHE A 228 20.04 22.79 3.41
C PHE A 228 21.50 23.26 3.20
N VAL A 229 22.37 22.35 2.80
CA VAL A 229 23.80 22.67 2.58
C VAL A 229 23.97 23.73 1.48
N ARG A 230 23.21 23.66 0.39
CA ARG A 230 23.25 24.68 -0.68
C ARG A 230 22.81 26.05 -0.19
N ALA A 231 21.77 26.10 0.65
CA ALA A 231 21.21 27.35 1.14
C ALA A 231 22.01 27.99 2.31
N ILE A 232 22.54 27.17 3.20
CA ILE A 232 23.20 27.62 4.44
C ILE A 232 24.74 27.65 4.29
N GLY A 233 25.29 26.81 3.40
CA GLY A 233 26.75 26.71 3.18
C GLY A 233 27.49 25.83 4.19
N HIS A 234 26.77 25.14 5.06
CA HIS A 234 27.32 24.30 6.13
C HIS A 234 26.61 22.96 6.20
N ASP A 235 27.36 21.89 6.46
CA ASP A 235 26.80 20.58 6.79
C ASP A 235 26.02 20.64 8.13
N MET A 236 24.90 19.94 8.24
CA MET A 236 24.07 19.95 9.46
C MET A 236 24.83 19.46 10.71
N GLN A 237 25.82 18.58 10.56
CA GLN A 237 26.63 18.06 11.67
C GLN A 237 27.79 18.98 12.06
N SER A 238 28.10 20.02 11.26
CA SER A 238 29.09 21.01 11.62
C SER A 238 28.61 21.92 12.77
N PRO A 239 29.49 22.55 13.56
CA PRO A 239 29.06 23.46 14.63
C PRO A 239 28.14 24.58 14.13
N GLU A 240 28.46 25.16 12.98
CA GLU A 240 27.69 26.24 12.34
C GLU A 240 26.34 25.74 11.82
N GLY A 241 26.32 24.60 11.11
CA GLY A 241 25.10 23.97 10.62
C GLY A 241 24.16 23.56 11.75
N MET A 242 24.70 22.95 12.80
CA MET A 242 23.93 22.55 13.97
C MET A 242 23.31 23.74 14.70
N LYS A 243 24.03 24.87 14.76
CA LYS A 243 23.50 26.11 15.35
C LYS A 243 22.30 26.63 14.54
N VAL A 244 22.41 26.68 13.22
CA VAL A 244 21.33 27.10 12.33
C VAL A 244 20.15 26.13 12.46
N LEU A 245 20.41 24.83 12.44
CA LEU A 245 19.38 23.81 12.54
C LEU A 245 18.59 23.88 13.85
N LYS A 246 19.24 24.16 14.97
CA LYS A 246 18.56 24.39 16.26
C LYS A 246 17.61 25.59 16.20
N GLN A 247 18.00 26.69 15.57
CA GLN A 247 17.12 27.85 15.38
C GLN A 247 15.94 27.56 14.47
N LEU A 248 16.18 26.80 13.39
CA LEU A 248 15.09 26.31 12.52
C LEU A 248 14.12 25.41 13.27
N MET A 249 14.62 24.48 14.07
CA MET A 249 13.74 23.58 14.85
C MET A 249 12.98 24.34 15.94
N GLU A 250 13.53 25.39 16.51
CA GLU A 250 12.80 26.30 17.40
C GLU A 250 11.64 26.98 16.66
N GLU A 251 11.88 27.62 15.49
CA GLU A 251 10.84 28.21 14.64
C GLU A 251 9.75 27.17 14.28
N ILE A 252 10.16 26.00 13.83
CA ILE A 252 9.25 24.92 13.43
C ILE A 252 8.39 24.43 14.62
N CYS A 253 8.99 24.23 15.78
CA CYS A 253 8.28 23.70 16.94
C CYS A 253 7.39 24.71 17.64
N THR A 254 7.71 26.02 17.57
CA THR A 254 7.01 27.07 18.34
C THR A 254 6.08 27.93 17.51
N GLU A 255 6.38 28.12 16.21
CA GLU A 255 5.58 28.96 15.31
C GLU A 255 4.81 28.15 14.29
N VAL A 256 5.47 27.22 13.53
CA VAL A 256 4.83 26.51 12.44
C VAL A 256 3.93 25.38 12.93
N PHE A 257 4.46 24.51 13.79
CA PHE A 257 3.75 23.33 14.29
C PHE A 257 3.62 23.35 15.83
N SER A 258 3.28 24.51 16.38
CA SER A 258 3.14 24.71 17.84
C SER A 258 2.19 23.72 18.50
N ASP A 259 1.10 23.38 17.84
CA ASP A 259 0.03 22.51 18.36
C ASP A 259 0.26 21.03 18.10
N LEU A 260 1.24 20.66 17.26
CA LEU A 260 1.50 19.25 16.94
C LEU A 260 2.38 18.60 18.04
N PRO A 261 2.02 17.39 18.48
CA PRO A 261 2.76 16.71 19.55
C PRO A 261 4.03 16.00 19.07
N TRP A 262 4.19 15.75 17.76
CA TRP A 262 5.27 14.95 17.21
C TRP A 262 6.05 15.68 16.13
N ILE A 263 7.37 15.46 16.10
CA ILE A 263 8.29 15.83 15.02
C ILE A 263 9.08 14.59 14.61
N HIS A 264 9.19 14.33 13.32
CA HIS A 264 10.07 13.31 12.78
C HIS A 264 11.38 13.96 12.30
N ILE A 265 12.53 13.36 12.65
CA ILE A 265 13.86 13.92 12.39
C ILE A 265 14.69 13.12 11.37
N GLY A 266 14.09 12.18 10.67
CA GLY A 266 14.82 11.33 9.72
C GLY A 266 15.84 10.42 10.38
N THR A 267 17.11 10.63 10.10
CA THR A 267 18.31 9.93 10.60
C THR A 267 18.73 8.67 9.85
N ASP A 268 18.15 8.41 8.68
CA ASP A 268 18.53 7.28 7.83
C ASP A 268 19.62 7.64 6.80
N GLU A 269 20.16 6.61 6.20
CA GLU A 269 21.09 6.64 5.05
C GLU A 269 22.27 7.61 5.16
N VAL A 270 22.77 7.87 6.38
CA VAL A 270 23.84 8.84 6.65
C VAL A 270 24.95 8.27 7.52
N GLN A 271 26.14 8.77 7.33
CA GLN A 271 27.26 8.55 8.22
C GLN A 271 27.30 9.65 9.29
N PHE A 272 27.17 9.26 10.57
CA PHE A 272 27.27 10.19 11.68
C PHE A 272 28.74 10.53 11.97
N THR A 273 29.13 11.78 11.66
CA THR A 273 30.47 12.33 11.92
C THR A 273 30.54 13.07 13.26
N ASN A 274 29.38 13.51 13.77
CA ASN A 274 29.26 14.14 15.10
C ASN A 274 28.44 13.23 16.03
N PRO A 275 29.05 12.59 17.04
CA PRO A 275 28.36 11.64 17.91
C PRO A 275 27.35 12.29 18.86
N THR A 276 27.35 13.62 19.02
CA THR A 276 26.39 14.34 19.88
C THR A 276 25.22 14.91 19.08
N PHE A 277 25.26 14.85 17.76
CA PHE A 277 24.25 15.47 16.88
C PHE A 277 22.84 15.01 17.23
N VAL A 278 22.55 13.72 17.15
CA VAL A 278 21.19 13.20 17.36
C VAL A 278 20.72 13.40 18.81
N PRO A 279 21.50 13.04 19.85
CA PRO A 279 21.10 13.30 21.24
C PRO A 279 20.80 14.77 21.53
N GLU A 280 21.60 15.69 20.98
CA GLU A 280 21.38 17.12 21.17
C GLU A 280 20.13 17.64 20.47
N MET A 281 19.87 17.16 19.23
CA MET A 281 18.67 17.54 18.48
C MET A 281 17.40 16.98 19.12
N VAL A 282 17.40 15.72 19.57
CA VAL A 282 16.27 15.15 20.31
C VAL A 282 15.99 15.93 21.59
N SER A 283 17.03 16.23 22.38
CA SER A 283 16.89 17.03 23.60
C SER A 283 16.35 18.42 23.30
N HIS A 284 16.84 19.08 22.24
CA HIS A 284 16.41 20.41 21.84
C HIS A 284 14.93 20.42 21.45
N ILE A 285 14.48 19.50 20.61
CA ILE A 285 13.08 19.40 20.18
C ILE A 285 12.16 19.07 21.37
N ARG A 286 12.58 18.18 22.27
CA ARG A 286 11.85 17.84 23.49
C ARG A 286 11.70 19.04 24.43
N SER A 287 12.67 20.00 24.44
CA SER A 287 12.57 21.22 25.26
C SER A 287 11.37 22.10 24.89
N PHE A 288 10.81 21.96 23.70
CA PHE A 288 9.56 22.58 23.22
C PHE A 288 8.30 21.74 23.49
N GLY A 289 8.40 20.67 24.29
CA GLY A 289 7.29 19.79 24.64
C GLY A 289 6.90 18.80 23.56
N LYS A 290 7.72 18.63 22.52
CA LYS A 290 7.46 17.70 21.40
C LYS A 290 8.00 16.32 21.69
N LYS A 291 7.37 15.29 21.14
CA LYS A 291 7.89 13.94 21.03
C LYS A 291 8.61 13.78 19.70
N VAL A 292 9.63 12.92 19.67
CA VAL A 292 10.52 12.77 18.53
C VAL A 292 10.44 11.37 17.97
N ILE A 293 10.30 11.29 16.64
CA ILE A 293 10.34 10.05 15.84
C ILE A 293 11.58 10.10 14.95
N SER A 294 12.18 8.94 14.67
CA SER A 294 13.22 8.82 13.66
C SER A 294 13.15 7.50 12.90
N TRP A 295 13.82 7.40 11.74
CA TRP A 295 13.92 6.17 10.99
C TRP A 295 14.78 5.10 11.68
N ASN A 296 14.42 3.83 11.47
CA ASN A 296 15.20 2.66 11.88
C ASN A 296 15.24 1.65 10.70
N PRO A 297 16.42 1.25 10.19
CA PRO A 297 17.78 1.63 10.61
C PRO A 297 18.10 3.10 10.46
N GLY A 298 18.93 3.61 11.37
CA GLY A 298 19.40 4.99 11.45
C GLY A 298 20.32 5.10 12.65
N TRP A 299 20.09 6.10 13.48
CA TRP A 299 20.76 6.18 14.79
C TRP A 299 20.26 5.06 15.72
N GLU A 300 21.17 4.46 16.49
CA GLU A 300 20.84 3.43 17.47
C GLU A 300 20.46 4.07 18.81
N TYR A 301 19.24 3.80 19.27
CA TYR A 301 18.71 4.37 20.52
C TYR A 301 18.61 3.33 21.63
N GLN A 302 18.75 3.81 22.88
CA GLN A 302 18.30 3.08 24.06
C GLN A 302 16.89 3.53 24.48
N PRO A 303 16.12 2.72 25.20
CA PRO A 303 14.84 3.13 25.76
C PRO A 303 14.92 4.45 26.54
N GLY A 304 14.06 5.40 26.20
CA GLY A 304 14.03 6.74 26.77
C GLY A 304 14.82 7.81 25.98
N GLU A 305 15.72 7.42 25.08
CA GLU A 305 16.46 8.36 24.23
C GLU A 305 15.63 8.92 23.08
N ILE A 306 14.63 8.14 22.61
CA ILE A 306 13.68 8.53 21.57
C ILE A 306 12.25 8.14 21.97
N ASP A 307 11.23 8.78 21.42
CA ASP A 307 9.84 8.48 21.74
C ASP A 307 9.25 7.40 20.84
N ALA A 308 9.66 7.37 19.56
CA ALA A 308 9.28 6.33 18.61
C ALA A 308 10.32 6.15 17.50
N THR A 309 10.32 4.96 16.89
CA THR A 309 11.08 4.69 15.67
C THR A 309 10.15 4.21 14.57
N GLN A 310 10.39 4.68 13.33
CA GLN A 310 9.69 4.23 12.13
C GLN A 310 10.59 3.28 11.34
N LEU A 311 10.15 2.02 11.21
CA LEU A 311 10.92 0.96 10.58
C LEU A 311 10.79 1.08 9.06
N TRP A 312 11.89 1.34 8.33
CA TRP A 312 11.85 1.58 6.89
C TRP A 312 12.49 0.49 6.04
N SER A 313 13.31 -0.35 6.61
CA SER A 313 14.04 -1.41 5.90
C SER A 313 13.79 -2.77 6.58
N TYR A 314 13.89 -3.86 5.84
CA TYR A 314 13.83 -5.22 6.41
C TYR A 314 14.83 -5.46 7.56
N ARG A 315 15.85 -4.62 7.68
CA ARG A 315 16.82 -4.64 8.79
C ARG A 315 16.29 -3.94 10.03
N GLY A 316 15.28 -3.06 9.89
CA GLY A 316 14.64 -2.38 11.01
C GLY A 316 13.90 -3.35 11.91
N LYS A 317 14.07 -3.20 13.23
CA LYS A 317 13.45 -4.05 14.23
C LYS A 317 12.84 -3.22 15.33
N ALA A 318 11.63 -3.59 15.75
CA ALA A 318 11.01 -3.04 16.93
C ALA A 318 11.85 -3.39 18.17
N GLN A 319 12.10 -2.39 19.01
CA GLN A 319 12.85 -2.53 20.25
C GLN A 319 11.90 -2.41 21.44
N THR A 320 12.06 -3.29 22.44
CA THR A 320 11.28 -3.20 23.68
C THR A 320 11.53 -1.87 24.38
N GLY A 321 10.45 -1.16 24.74
CA GLY A 321 10.53 0.14 25.41
C GLY A 321 10.69 1.35 24.48
N ILE A 322 10.68 1.13 23.15
CA ILE A 322 10.59 2.18 22.15
C ILE A 322 9.39 1.89 21.27
N LEU A 323 8.49 2.85 21.08
CA LEU A 323 7.34 2.69 20.22
C LEU A 323 7.78 2.51 18.77
N ALA A 324 7.27 1.47 18.09
CA ALA A 324 7.58 1.18 16.70
C ALA A 324 6.38 1.46 15.78
N ILE A 325 6.67 2.08 14.62
CA ILE A 325 5.76 2.29 13.50
C ILE A 325 6.35 1.53 12.31
N ASP A 326 5.55 0.75 11.59
CA ASP A 326 6.05 -0.08 10.49
C ASP A 326 5.85 0.59 9.13
N SER A 327 6.93 0.70 8.36
CA SER A 327 6.92 1.08 6.94
C SER A 327 7.79 0.15 6.09
N ARG A 328 8.31 -0.96 6.66
CA ARG A 328 9.36 -1.80 6.07
C ARG A 328 9.03 -2.35 4.68
N PHE A 329 7.79 -2.71 4.43
CA PHE A 329 7.34 -3.32 3.19
C PHE A 329 6.15 -2.56 2.59
N HIS A 330 5.93 -1.35 3.06
CA HIS A 330 4.80 -0.51 2.70
C HIS A 330 5.26 0.71 1.87
N TYR A 331 6.18 0.47 0.89
CA TYR A 331 6.65 1.47 -0.06
C TYR A 331 5.96 1.26 -1.39
N ILE A 332 4.98 2.10 -1.71
CA ILE A 332 4.12 1.91 -2.89
C ILE A 332 4.76 2.27 -4.23
N ASN A 333 5.88 2.96 -4.21
CA ASN A 333 6.64 3.30 -5.41
C ASN A 333 7.59 2.19 -5.89
N HIS A 334 7.56 0.99 -5.26
CA HIS A 334 8.50 -0.09 -5.58
C HIS A 334 7.93 -1.17 -6.47
N PHE A 335 6.62 -1.22 -6.68
CA PHE A 335 5.94 -2.50 -6.86
C PHE A 335 4.98 -2.48 -8.05
N ASP A 336 4.42 -3.64 -8.36
CA ASP A 336 3.35 -3.79 -9.34
C ASP A 336 1.99 -3.51 -8.70
N THR A 337 1.17 -2.78 -9.41
CA THR A 337 -0.20 -2.43 -9.01
C THR A 337 -1.01 -3.61 -8.49
N PHE A 338 -0.92 -4.75 -9.13
CA PHE A 338 -1.74 -5.92 -8.79
C PHE A 338 -1.11 -6.79 -7.71
N GLY A 339 0.19 -7.05 -7.83
CA GLY A 339 0.93 -7.87 -6.86
C GLY A 339 1.01 -7.23 -5.48
N ASP A 340 1.15 -5.92 -5.43
CA ASP A 340 1.26 -5.19 -4.16
C ASP A 340 -0.03 -5.11 -3.37
N ILE A 341 -1.15 -4.94 -4.05
CA ILE A 341 -2.44 -4.96 -3.38
C ILE A 341 -2.65 -6.31 -2.70
N VAL A 342 -2.23 -7.43 -3.34
CA VAL A 342 -2.22 -8.75 -2.70
C VAL A 342 -1.30 -8.76 -1.48
N ALA A 343 -0.07 -8.26 -1.61
CA ALA A 343 0.91 -8.24 -0.54
C ALA A 343 0.44 -7.40 0.66
N LEU A 344 -0.07 -6.21 0.42
CA LEU A 344 -0.54 -5.30 1.48
C LEU A 344 -1.79 -5.82 2.18
N TYR A 345 -2.73 -6.40 1.42
CA TYR A 345 -3.91 -7.01 2.02
C TYR A 345 -3.57 -8.23 2.87
N ASN A 346 -2.65 -9.08 2.41
CA ASN A 346 -2.34 -10.34 3.08
C ASN A 346 -1.31 -10.21 4.21
N SER A 347 -0.43 -9.21 4.20
CA SER A 347 0.69 -9.14 5.15
C SER A 347 0.31 -8.53 6.49
N ARG A 348 0.93 -9.05 7.56
CA ARG A 348 0.90 -8.46 8.90
C ARG A 348 1.66 -7.14 8.93
N ILE A 349 1.16 -6.20 9.71
CA ILE A 349 1.89 -4.97 10.04
C ILE A 349 2.82 -5.29 11.21
N ALA A 350 4.09 -4.94 11.10
CA ALA A 350 5.13 -5.20 12.11
C ALA A 350 5.22 -6.66 12.59
N ASP A 351 4.88 -7.61 11.70
CA ASP A 351 4.88 -9.07 11.96
C ASP A 351 3.91 -9.53 13.08
N VAL A 352 2.95 -8.68 13.46
CA VAL A 352 1.94 -8.98 14.50
C VAL A 352 0.51 -8.93 13.94
N GLU A 353 -0.41 -9.63 14.60
CA GLU A 353 -1.83 -9.64 14.21
C GLU A 353 -2.56 -8.37 14.66
N VAL A 354 -2.17 -7.83 15.80
CA VAL A 354 -2.72 -6.62 16.39
C VAL A 354 -1.63 -5.80 17.05
N GLY A 355 -1.82 -4.50 17.15
CA GLY A 355 -0.89 -3.58 17.81
C GLY A 355 -0.75 -3.83 19.31
N SER A 356 0.16 -3.10 19.92
CA SER A 356 0.45 -3.14 21.35
C SER A 356 1.02 -1.80 21.81
N ASP A 357 1.37 -1.69 23.08
CA ASP A 357 2.09 -0.51 23.60
C ASP A 357 3.44 -0.30 22.92
N ASN A 358 4.06 -1.37 22.41
CA ASN A 358 5.34 -1.31 21.69
C ASN A 358 5.19 -1.21 20.17
N ILE A 359 4.08 -1.64 19.60
CA ILE A 359 3.80 -1.62 18.16
C ILE A 359 2.57 -0.76 17.91
N ALA A 360 2.77 0.43 17.37
CA ALA A 360 1.69 1.38 17.14
C ALA A 360 0.84 1.06 15.91
N GLY A 361 1.44 0.51 14.88
CA GLY A 361 0.80 0.28 13.58
C GLY A 361 1.76 0.57 12.43
N GLY A 362 1.23 1.07 11.32
CA GLY A 362 2.02 1.31 10.12
C GLY A 362 1.70 2.62 9.40
N ILE A 363 2.66 3.05 8.59
CA ILE A 363 2.53 4.17 7.66
C ILE A 363 3.00 3.70 6.29
N ILE A 364 2.15 3.76 5.29
CA ILE A 364 2.55 3.56 3.90
C ILE A 364 3.35 4.77 3.43
N ALA A 365 4.51 4.50 2.82
CA ALA A 365 5.39 5.54 2.32
C ALA A 365 5.35 5.62 0.78
N LEU A 366 5.04 6.80 0.27
CA LEU A 366 5.16 7.14 -1.14
C LEU A 366 6.44 7.96 -1.34
N TRP A 367 7.50 7.31 -1.82
CA TRP A 367 8.76 7.96 -2.15
C TRP A 367 8.79 8.38 -3.63
N ASN A 368 9.12 9.63 -3.87
CA ASN A 368 9.25 10.20 -5.22
C ASN A 368 10.69 10.15 -5.72
N ASP A 369 11.35 8.98 -5.59
CA ASP A 369 12.71 8.79 -6.08
C ASP A 369 12.83 9.21 -7.55
N ARG A 370 11.92 8.73 -8.40
CA ARG A 370 11.84 9.18 -9.79
C ARG A 370 11.08 10.49 -9.88
N ARG A 371 11.62 11.42 -10.69
CA ARG A 371 10.96 12.69 -10.97
C ARG A 371 9.62 12.49 -11.67
N LEU A 372 8.55 12.99 -11.09
CA LEU A 372 7.20 13.02 -11.65
C LEU A 372 6.73 14.48 -11.85
N PRO A 373 6.00 14.78 -12.94
CA PRO A 373 5.78 16.17 -13.34
C PRO A 373 4.57 16.85 -12.66
N SER A 374 3.63 16.09 -12.10
CA SER A 374 2.38 16.62 -11.56
C SER A 374 1.80 15.72 -10.47
N ASP A 375 0.89 16.28 -9.68
CA ASP A 375 0.12 15.58 -8.65
C ASP A 375 -0.59 14.35 -9.21
N GLU A 376 -1.28 14.49 -10.35
CA GLU A 376 -1.97 13.39 -11.02
C GLU A 376 -1.01 12.24 -11.38
N GLN A 377 0.18 12.56 -11.90
CA GLN A 377 1.17 11.54 -12.26
C GLN A 377 1.78 10.87 -11.02
N ILE A 378 1.93 11.59 -9.92
CA ILE A 378 2.36 11.01 -8.64
C ILE A 378 1.33 9.97 -8.17
N VAL A 379 0.06 10.32 -8.19
CA VAL A 379 -1.04 9.43 -7.76
C VAL A 379 -1.18 8.23 -8.69
N LEU A 380 -1.19 8.46 -10.01
CA LEU A 380 -1.41 7.44 -11.03
C LEU A 380 -0.27 6.42 -11.07
N GLN A 381 0.97 6.88 -11.19
CA GLN A 381 2.12 6.00 -11.42
C GLN A 381 2.52 5.20 -10.17
N ASN A 382 2.17 5.69 -8.99
CA ASN A 382 2.36 4.97 -7.73
C ASN A 382 1.12 4.19 -7.28
N ASN A 383 0.05 4.19 -8.07
CA ASN A 383 -1.18 3.45 -7.78
C ASN A 383 -1.73 3.72 -6.37
N PHE A 384 -1.74 4.98 -5.98
CA PHE A 384 -1.90 5.44 -4.60
C PHE A 384 -3.20 4.94 -3.95
N TYR A 385 -4.37 5.21 -4.54
CA TYR A 385 -5.64 4.92 -3.89
C TYR A 385 -5.91 3.44 -3.65
N PRO A 386 -5.83 2.54 -4.65
CA PRO A 386 -6.12 1.11 -4.39
C PRO A 386 -5.14 0.50 -3.38
N THR A 387 -3.90 0.96 -3.37
CA THR A 387 -2.88 0.53 -2.42
C THR A 387 -3.21 0.99 -1.00
N MET A 388 -3.62 2.25 -0.84
CA MET A 388 -4.05 2.79 0.46
C MET A 388 -5.29 2.08 1.01
N LEU A 389 -6.24 1.69 0.14
CA LEU A 389 -7.44 0.97 0.58
C LEU A 389 -7.10 -0.45 1.07
N ALA A 390 -6.17 -1.15 0.42
CA ALA A 390 -5.68 -2.45 0.88
C ALA A 390 -5.00 -2.34 2.26
N PHE A 391 -4.19 -1.33 2.45
CA PHE A 391 -3.57 -1.06 3.74
C PHE A 391 -4.59 -0.65 4.82
N ALA A 392 -5.55 0.19 4.49
CA ALA A 392 -6.59 0.63 5.42
C ALA A 392 -7.37 -0.56 5.99
N GLU A 393 -7.76 -1.52 5.14
CA GLU A 393 -8.40 -2.76 5.56
C GLU A 393 -7.53 -3.52 6.56
N ARG A 394 -6.25 -3.75 6.21
CA ARG A 394 -5.32 -4.47 7.08
C ARG A 394 -5.04 -3.75 8.39
N ALA A 395 -4.84 -2.46 8.34
CA ALA A 395 -4.49 -1.65 9.52
C ALA A 395 -5.67 -1.51 10.51
N TRP A 396 -6.89 -1.52 10.00
CA TRP A 396 -8.09 -1.50 10.84
C TRP A 396 -8.43 -2.88 11.38
N CYS A 397 -8.54 -3.89 10.50
CA CYS A 397 -8.99 -5.24 10.87
C CYS A 397 -7.93 -6.06 11.61
N GLY A 398 -6.66 -5.78 11.39
CA GLY A 398 -5.57 -6.61 11.91
C GLY A 398 -5.44 -7.96 11.19
N GLY A 399 -4.76 -8.91 11.81
CA GLY A 399 -4.53 -10.25 11.25
C GLY A 399 -3.52 -10.25 10.09
N GLY A 400 -3.75 -11.12 9.12
CA GLY A 400 -2.85 -11.32 7.98
C GLY A 400 -1.87 -12.47 8.16
N SER A 401 -1.04 -12.70 7.16
CA SER A 401 0.08 -13.65 7.18
C SER A 401 1.41 -12.89 7.24
N GLU A 402 2.48 -13.60 7.58
CA GLU A 402 3.81 -12.99 7.55
C GLU A 402 4.14 -12.54 6.12
N TYR A 403 4.69 -11.34 5.99
CA TYR A 403 5.09 -10.78 4.70
C TYR A 403 6.07 -11.69 3.94
N PHE A 404 6.92 -12.37 4.67
CA PHE A 404 7.89 -13.31 4.13
C PHE A 404 7.31 -14.70 3.83
N ASN A 405 6.02 -14.90 4.05
CA ASN A 405 5.34 -16.12 3.64
C ASN A 405 4.96 -16.01 2.17
N ARG A 406 5.10 -17.11 1.41
CA ARG A 406 4.69 -17.19 0.01
C ARG A 406 3.24 -16.74 -0.23
N ASN A 407 2.34 -17.00 0.71
CA ASN A 407 0.94 -16.59 0.64
C ASN A 407 0.77 -15.05 0.77
N GLY A 408 1.80 -14.33 1.20
CA GLY A 408 1.76 -12.87 1.29
C GLY A 408 1.75 -12.16 -0.06
N THR A 409 2.37 -12.77 -1.09
CA THR A 409 2.54 -12.12 -2.40
C THR A 409 1.82 -12.84 -3.55
N ILE A 410 1.22 -13.99 -3.31
CA ILE A 410 0.62 -14.85 -4.35
C ILE A 410 -0.77 -15.31 -3.93
N LEU A 411 -1.74 -15.19 -4.83
CA LEU A 411 -3.07 -15.76 -4.68
C LEU A 411 -3.06 -17.25 -5.06
N SER A 412 -3.57 -18.09 -4.17
CA SER A 412 -3.59 -19.55 -4.38
C SER A 412 -4.54 -20.00 -5.50
N GLY A 413 -5.56 -19.21 -5.79
CA GLY A 413 -6.64 -19.59 -6.72
C GLY A 413 -7.55 -20.71 -6.22
N ASN A 414 -7.36 -21.19 -5.00
CA ASN A 414 -8.15 -22.25 -4.39
C ASN A 414 -9.28 -21.67 -3.54
N VAL A 415 -10.51 -21.81 -3.98
CA VAL A 415 -11.72 -21.34 -3.27
C VAL A 415 -11.96 -22.02 -1.92
N LYS A 416 -11.20 -23.04 -1.55
CA LYS A 416 -11.20 -23.64 -0.23
C LYS A 416 -10.20 -22.96 0.72
N ASP A 417 -9.33 -22.13 0.18
CA ASP A 417 -8.37 -21.32 0.95
C ASP A 417 -9.08 -20.06 1.45
N THR A 418 -9.15 -19.89 2.77
CA THR A 418 -9.82 -18.76 3.40
C THR A 418 -9.16 -17.41 3.06
N ILE A 419 -7.83 -17.38 2.92
CA ILE A 419 -7.11 -16.16 2.53
C ILE A 419 -7.54 -15.73 1.12
N PHE A 420 -7.64 -16.66 0.20
CA PHE A 420 -8.08 -16.35 -1.16
C PHE A 420 -9.54 -15.90 -1.22
N THR A 421 -10.44 -16.54 -0.48
CA THR A 421 -11.86 -16.13 -0.45
C THR A 421 -12.08 -14.79 0.23
N GLN A 422 -11.32 -14.48 1.27
CA GLN A 422 -11.31 -13.16 1.89
C GLN A 422 -10.78 -12.08 0.93
N PHE A 423 -9.75 -12.39 0.15
CA PHE A 423 -9.26 -11.46 -0.87
C PHE A 423 -10.29 -11.22 -1.98
N ILE A 424 -11.05 -12.25 -2.42
CA ILE A 424 -12.15 -12.10 -3.39
C ILE A 424 -13.21 -11.13 -2.84
N ASP A 425 -13.58 -11.25 -1.58
CA ASP A 425 -14.55 -10.34 -0.95
C ASP A 425 -13.99 -8.91 -0.86
N PHE A 426 -12.77 -8.75 -0.42
CA PHE A 426 -12.09 -7.46 -0.40
C PHE A 426 -12.02 -6.83 -1.79
N GLU A 427 -11.61 -7.59 -2.82
CA GLU A 427 -11.54 -7.11 -4.21
C GLU A 427 -12.90 -6.61 -4.71
N LYS A 428 -14.00 -7.32 -4.38
CA LYS A 428 -15.36 -6.89 -4.71
C LYS A 428 -15.67 -5.52 -4.12
N ARG A 429 -15.38 -5.31 -2.84
CA ARG A 429 -15.59 -4.04 -2.14
C ARG A 429 -14.67 -2.94 -2.69
N LEU A 430 -13.40 -3.24 -2.93
CA LEU A 430 -12.43 -2.33 -3.53
C LEU A 430 -12.91 -1.78 -4.89
N LEU A 431 -13.43 -2.66 -5.76
CA LEU A 431 -13.96 -2.29 -7.08
C LEU A 431 -15.24 -1.46 -6.96
N TRP A 432 -16.10 -1.75 -6.00
CA TRP A 432 -17.27 -0.92 -5.74
C TRP A 432 -16.84 0.52 -5.35
N HIS A 433 -15.86 0.68 -4.47
CA HIS A 433 -15.35 2.00 -4.09
C HIS A 433 -14.66 2.71 -5.26
N LYS A 434 -13.95 1.97 -6.12
CA LYS A 434 -13.43 2.53 -7.38
C LYS A 434 -14.52 3.21 -8.19
N GLU A 435 -15.64 2.52 -8.41
CA GLU A 435 -16.73 2.99 -9.26
C GLU A 435 -17.53 4.15 -8.65
N HIS A 436 -17.71 4.14 -7.32
CA HIS A 436 -18.63 5.07 -6.65
C HIS A 436 -17.93 6.23 -5.95
N VAL A 437 -16.74 6.01 -5.38
CA VAL A 437 -16.02 7.04 -4.62
C VAL A 437 -14.84 7.62 -5.41
N PHE A 438 -14.15 6.78 -6.17
CA PHE A 438 -12.95 7.16 -6.92
C PHE A 438 -13.17 7.25 -8.45
N ALA A 439 -14.41 7.37 -8.91
CA ALA A 439 -14.75 7.40 -10.34
C ALA A 439 -14.00 8.47 -11.15
N ASN A 440 -13.59 9.57 -10.50
CA ASN A 440 -12.86 10.68 -11.10
C ASN A 440 -11.40 10.76 -10.68
N GLU A 441 -10.90 9.76 -9.96
CA GLU A 441 -9.53 9.71 -9.49
C GLU A 441 -8.71 8.66 -10.25
N PRO A 442 -7.38 8.82 -10.36
CA PRO A 442 -6.52 7.78 -10.92
C PRO A 442 -6.61 6.48 -10.08
N PHE A 443 -7.13 5.41 -10.69
CA PHE A 443 -7.34 4.13 -10.01
C PHE A 443 -7.09 2.98 -10.98
N ALA A 444 -5.82 2.67 -11.23
CA ALA A 444 -5.40 1.68 -12.22
C ALA A 444 -5.50 0.25 -11.66
N TYR A 445 -6.71 -0.21 -11.38
CA TYR A 445 -6.97 -1.56 -10.88
C TYR A 445 -8.27 -2.12 -11.48
N VAL A 446 -8.25 -3.40 -11.84
CA VAL A 446 -9.44 -4.17 -12.26
C VAL A 446 -9.42 -5.53 -11.60
N LYS A 447 -10.52 -6.26 -11.67
CA LYS A 447 -10.63 -7.61 -11.09
C LYS A 447 -9.52 -8.52 -11.58
N GLN A 448 -8.79 -9.15 -10.66
CA GLN A 448 -7.70 -10.08 -10.96
C GLN A 448 -7.94 -11.51 -10.44
N THR A 449 -8.86 -11.72 -9.51
CA THR A 449 -9.09 -13.02 -8.87
C THR A 449 -9.61 -14.11 -9.80
N ASN A 450 -10.00 -13.76 -11.01
CA ASN A 450 -10.44 -14.70 -12.06
C ASN A 450 -9.37 -14.97 -13.12
N ILE A 451 -8.20 -14.33 -13.07
CA ILE A 451 -7.13 -14.46 -14.07
C ILE A 451 -6.20 -15.58 -13.67
N LYS A 452 -6.32 -16.72 -14.34
CA LYS A 452 -5.55 -17.94 -14.05
C LYS A 452 -4.42 -18.13 -15.05
N TRP A 453 -3.25 -18.40 -14.54
CA TRP A 453 -2.04 -18.68 -15.31
C TRP A 453 -1.49 -20.05 -14.97
N ARG A 454 -0.79 -20.68 -15.95
CA ARG A 454 0.12 -21.78 -15.72
C ARG A 454 1.53 -21.34 -16.08
N ILE A 455 2.46 -21.48 -15.13
CA ILE A 455 3.84 -21.02 -15.27
C ILE A 455 4.76 -22.23 -15.18
N THR A 456 5.75 -22.29 -16.09
CA THR A 456 6.74 -23.38 -16.12
C THR A 456 7.77 -23.25 -15.00
N ASP A 457 8.42 -24.34 -14.64
CA ASP A 457 9.75 -24.23 -14.05
C ASP A 457 10.67 -23.48 -15.03
N ALA A 458 11.67 -22.76 -14.49
CA ALA A 458 12.51 -21.92 -15.31
C ALA A 458 13.62 -22.74 -16.01
N PHE A 459 13.84 -22.46 -17.29
CA PHE A 459 14.85 -23.15 -18.12
C PHE A 459 16.17 -22.38 -18.09
N PRO A 460 17.35 -23.03 -17.93
CA PRO A 460 18.64 -22.34 -17.96
C PRO A 460 18.93 -21.80 -19.34
N ASN A 461 19.14 -20.49 -19.44
CA ASN A 461 19.46 -19.81 -20.71
C ASN A 461 20.96 -19.51 -20.89
N ASP A 462 21.78 -19.76 -19.86
CA ASP A 462 23.25 -19.54 -19.86
C ASP A 462 23.63 -18.11 -20.25
N GLY A 463 22.77 -17.12 -19.98
CA GLY A 463 22.96 -15.71 -20.34
C GLY A 463 22.50 -15.33 -21.75
N ASP A 464 22.03 -16.29 -22.56
CA ASP A 464 21.38 -16.04 -23.84
C ASP A 464 19.87 -15.82 -23.64
N LEU A 465 19.48 -14.58 -23.45
CA LEU A 465 18.10 -14.16 -23.17
C LEU A 465 17.14 -14.44 -24.35
N GLN A 466 17.68 -14.64 -25.57
CA GLN A 466 16.89 -14.94 -26.77
C GLN A 466 16.68 -16.43 -26.98
N ARG A 467 17.39 -17.30 -26.24
CA ARG A 467 17.30 -18.75 -26.40
C ARG A 467 15.86 -19.22 -26.35
N SER A 468 15.49 -20.09 -27.31
CA SER A 468 14.16 -20.72 -27.39
C SER A 468 14.09 -22.03 -26.65
N PHE A 469 12.94 -22.33 -26.04
CA PHE A 469 12.69 -23.52 -25.25
C PHE A 469 11.39 -24.25 -25.69
N PRO A 470 11.17 -25.50 -25.28
CA PRO A 470 10.02 -26.31 -25.74
C PRO A 470 8.64 -25.67 -25.61
N PRO A 471 8.32 -24.79 -24.61
CA PRO A 471 7.03 -24.11 -24.55
C PRO A 471 6.69 -23.25 -25.78
N GLU A 472 7.68 -22.70 -26.46
CA GLU A 472 7.48 -21.92 -27.70
C GLU A 472 7.00 -22.79 -28.88
N VAL A 473 7.31 -24.08 -28.83
CA VAL A 473 6.88 -25.03 -29.88
C VAL A 473 5.49 -25.59 -29.60
N LYS A 474 5.24 -25.97 -28.32
CA LYS A 474 3.94 -26.54 -27.91
C LYS A 474 3.73 -26.38 -26.40
N ILE A 475 2.58 -25.85 -26.04
CA ILE A 475 2.15 -25.77 -24.65
C ILE A 475 1.80 -27.16 -24.12
N LYS A 476 2.38 -27.54 -22.96
CA LYS A 476 2.19 -28.79 -22.24
C LYS A 476 2.24 -28.56 -20.74
N ASP A 477 1.81 -29.54 -19.95
CA ASP A 477 1.91 -29.51 -18.49
C ASP A 477 3.31 -29.86 -17.98
N THR A 478 4.11 -30.59 -18.77
CA THR A 478 5.48 -30.97 -18.47
C THR A 478 6.34 -30.94 -19.73
N TYR A 479 7.62 -30.65 -19.55
CA TYR A 479 8.59 -30.54 -20.63
C TYR A 479 9.83 -31.33 -20.31
N GLU A 480 10.47 -31.90 -21.33
CA GLU A 480 11.82 -32.47 -21.24
C GLU A 480 12.77 -31.56 -22.05
N TYR A 481 13.86 -31.15 -21.44
CA TYR A 481 14.89 -30.36 -22.09
C TYR A 481 16.27 -30.77 -21.56
N ASN A 482 17.17 -31.17 -22.45
CA ASN A 482 18.53 -31.64 -22.11
C ASN A 482 18.55 -32.77 -21.06
N GLY A 483 17.55 -33.69 -21.10
CA GLY A 483 17.45 -34.79 -20.16
C GLY A 483 16.87 -34.43 -18.78
N VAL A 484 16.43 -33.18 -18.58
CA VAL A 484 15.81 -32.70 -17.35
C VAL A 484 14.32 -32.50 -17.57
N GLN A 485 13.51 -32.89 -16.59
CA GLN A 485 12.07 -32.65 -16.59
C GLN A 485 11.73 -31.32 -15.94
N TYR A 486 10.92 -30.49 -16.60
CA TYR A 486 10.40 -29.21 -16.14
C TYR A 486 8.89 -29.31 -15.99
N GLY A 487 8.40 -29.01 -14.80
CA GLY A 487 6.97 -28.99 -14.49
C GLY A 487 6.32 -27.64 -14.75
N THR A 488 5.05 -27.57 -14.36
CA THR A 488 4.28 -26.33 -14.39
C THR A 488 3.47 -26.19 -13.10
N ARG A 489 3.15 -24.94 -12.72
CA ARG A 489 2.31 -24.63 -11.56
C ARG A 489 1.31 -23.54 -11.91
N ASP A 490 0.11 -23.65 -11.32
CA ASP A 490 -0.94 -22.65 -11.51
C ASP A 490 -0.84 -21.52 -10.49
N VAL A 491 -1.25 -20.31 -10.90
CA VAL A 491 -1.31 -19.11 -10.08
C VAL A 491 -2.44 -18.21 -10.59
N VAL A 492 -2.93 -17.33 -9.72
CA VAL A 492 -3.99 -16.36 -10.02
C VAL A 492 -3.48 -14.96 -9.83
N GLY A 493 -3.87 -14.04 -10.70
CA GLY A 493 -3.58 -12.62 -10.61
C GLY A 493 -3.31 -11.97 -11.95
N ALA A 494 -3.43 -10.65 -12.02
CA ALA A 494 -3.07 -9.86 -13.19
C ALA A 494 -1.59 -9.47 -13.18
N GLY A 495 -0.99 -9.30 -12.00
CA GLY A 495 0.44 -9.04 -11.79
C GLY A 495 1.07 -10.16 -10.98
N ILE A 496 2.10 -10.81 -11.53
CA ILE A 496 2.77 -11.94 -10.92
C ILE A 496 4.27 -11.66 -10.77
N TYR A 497 4.75 -11.68 -9.54
CA TYR A 497 6.17 -11.71 -9.25
C TYR A 497 6.71 -13.13 -9.43
N LEU A 498 7.61 -13.34 -10.38
CA LEU A 498 8.44 -14.53 -10.48
C LEU A 498 9.58 -14.46 -9.45
N ARG A 499 10.18 -13.26 -9.31
CA ARG A 499 11.09 -12.87 -8.25
C ARG A 499 10.72 -11.48 -7.77
N HIS A 500 10.47 -11.36 -6.46
CA HIS A 500 10.22 -10.06 -5.84
C HIS A 500 11.49 -9.18 -5.86
N VAL A 501 11.32 -7.86 -5.83
CA VAL A 501 12.45 -6.92 -5.74
C VAL A 501 13.32 -7.19 -4.50
N TRP A 502 12.72 -7.62 -3.42
CA TRP A 502 13.38 -8.09 -2.19
C TRP A 502 13.55 -9.61 -2.17
N GLY A 503 13.89 -10.21 -3.32
CA GLY A 503 13.87 -11.67 -3.55
C GLY A 503 14.75 -12.53 -2.65
N GLN A 504 15.66 -11.93 -1.85
CA GLN A 504 16.39 -12.63 -0.80
C GLN A 504 15.58 -12.80 0.48
N THR A 505 14.52 -12.05 0.66
CA THR A 505 13.73 -12.01 1.91
C THR A 505 12.24 -12.21 1.66
N VAL A 506 11.73 -11.85 0.48
CA VAL A 506 10.30 -11.95 0.13
C VAL A 506 10.11 -13.03 -0.92
N PRO A 507 9.44 -14.14 -0.59
CA PRO A 507 9.11 -15.18 -1.55
C PRO A 507 8.18 -14.66 -2.65
N ALA A 508 8.35 -15.22 -3.85
CA ALA A 508 7.50 -14.96 -4.99
C ALA A 508 7.06 -16.30 -5.61
N PHE A 509 6.72 -16.33 -6.90
CA PHE A 509 6.35 -17.58 -7.57
C PHE A 509 7.49 -18.63 -7.47
N TYR A 510 8.75 -18.24 -7.69
CA TYR A 510 9.91 -19.06 -7.38
C TYR A 510 10.42 -18.74 -5.97
N ASN A 511 10.60 -19.77 -5.14
CA ASN A 511 11.15 -19.60 -3.79
C ASN A 511 12.63 -19.19 -3.85
N ASP A 512 13.39 -19.85 -4.74
CA ASP A 512 14.82 -19.63 -4.98
C ASP A 512 15.03 -19.33 -6.47
N PRO A 513 14.75 -18.10 -6.93
CA PRO A 513 14.91 -17.75 -8.33
C PRO A 513 16.38 -17.71 -8.71
N GLU A 514 16.73 -18.44 -9.79
CA GLU A 514 18.09 -18.51 -10.31
C GLU A 514 18.28 -17.47 -11.43
N GLU A 515 19.49 -16.89 -11.50
CA GLU A 515 19.89 -16.03 -12.62
C GLU A 515 20.09 -16.81 -13.91
N ASN A 516 20.07 -16.14 -15.05
CA ASN A 516 20.25 -16.74 -16.37
C ASN A 516 19.22 -17.86 -16.67
N HIS A 517 17.96 -17.60 -16.34
CA HIS A 517 16.85 -18.51 -16.60
C HIS A 517 15.73 -17.85 -17.41
N THR A 518 14.92 -18.66 -18.06
CA THR A 518 13.73 -18.22 -18.82
C THR A 518 12.51 -18.97 -18.34
N ALA A 519 11.49 -18.24 -17.90
CA ALA A 519 10.18 -18.77 -17.55
C ALA A 519 9.15 -18.53 -18.67
N TYR A 520 8.10 -19.33 -18.70
CA TYR A 520 6.94 -19.12 -19.55
C TYR A 520 5.68 -19.11 -18.72
N ALA A 521 4.83 -18.10 -18.96
CA ALA A 521 3.49 -18.04 -18.41
C ALA A 521 2.48 -18.18 -19.54
N TYR A 522 1.47 -19.02 -19.39
CA TYR A 522 0.43 -19.15 -20.39
C TYR A 522 -0.96 -19.34 -19.80
N THR A 523 -1.96 -18.92 -20.56
CA THR A 523 -3.37 -19.15 -20.29
C THR A 523 -4.16 -19.20 -21.59
N TRP A 524 -5.38 -19.71 -21.53
CA TRP A 524 -6.37 -19.58 -22.58
C TRP A 524 -7.48 -18.67 -22.10
N VAL A 525 -7.90 -17.76 -22.99
CA VAL A 525 -8.95 -16.79 -22.69
C VAL A 525 -10.12 -17.04 -23.62
N TRP A 526 -11.26 -17.43 -23.04
CA TRP A 526 -12.50 -17.56 -23.77
C TRP A 526 -13.16 -16.21 -23.95
N SER A 527 -13.47 -15.85 -25.20
CA SER A 527 -14.30 -14.69 -25.50
C SER A 527 -15.64 -15.18 -26.13
N PRO A 528 -16.79 -14.69 -25.66
CA PRO A 528 -18.09 -15.07 -26.21
C PRO A 528 -18.31 -14.55 -27.64
N ILE A 529 -17.61 -13.51 -28.03
CA ILE A 529 -17.70 -12.84 -29.34
C ILE A 529 -16.28 -12.49 -29.84
N THR A 530 -16.18 -12.18 -31.13
CA THR A 530 -15.00 -11.50 -31.67
C THR A 530 -15.11 -10.00 -31.32
N GLN A 531 -14.09 -9.45 -30.68
CA GLN A 531 -14.11 -8.08 -30.19
C GLN A 531 -12.71 -7.49 -30.06
N THR A 532 -12.60 -6.16 -30.20
CA THR A 532 -11.41 -5.41 -29.84
C THR A 532 -11.48 -5.03 -28.38
N VAL A 533 -10.44 -5.31 -27.62
CA VAL A 533 -10.29 -4.98 -26.20
C VAL A 533 -9.00 -4.21 -25.97
N GLY A 534 -8.89 -3.57 -24.83
CA GLY A 534 -7.64 -3.00 -24.34
C GLY A 534 -6.80 -4.07 -23.63
N LEU A 535 -5.50 -3.93 -23.69
CA LEU A 535 -4.54 -4.75 -22.94
C LEU A 535 -3.67 -3.88 -22.05
N TRP A 536 -3.75 -4.11 -20.74
CA TRP A 536 -2.72 -3.68 -19.79
C TRP A 536 -1.69 -4.77 -19.66
N THR A 537 -0.45 -4.47 -19.98
CA THR A 537 0.64 -5.43 -19.87
C THR A 537 1.97 -4.72 -19.67
N SER A 538 2.83 -5.35 -18.91
CA SER A 538 4.22 -4.95 -18.69
C SER A 538 5.03 -6.18 -18.26
N THR A 539 6.32 -6.19 -18.55
CA THR A 539 7.29 -7.18 -18.04
C THR A 539 8.24 -6.55 -17.04
N GLN A 540 8.02 -5.29 -16.71
CA GLN A 540 8.82 -4.46 -15.81
C GLN A 540 7.94 -3.39 -15.16
N ASP A 541 8.29 -3.00 -13.94
CA ASP A 541 7.77 -1.80 -13.30
C ASP A 541 8.91 -0.78 -13.16
N TYR A 542 8.72 0.37 -13.76
CA TYR A 542 9.73 1.43 -13.86
C TYR A 542 9.56 2.54 -12.83
N SER A 543 8.60 2.43 -11.92
CA SER A 543 8.20 3.53 -11.03
C SER A 543 9.35 4.08 -10.19
N ARG A 544 10.28 3.21 -9.76
CA ARG A 544 11.35 3.60 -8.87
C ARG A 544 12.75 3.38 -9.41
N SER A 545 13.00 2.28 -10.09
CA SER A 545 14.35 1.73 -10.15
C SER A 545 15.32 2.58 -10.99
N GLU A 546 16.37 3.08 -10.39
CA GLU A 546 17.55 3.61 -11.09
C GLU A 546 18.25 2.57 -11.95
N SER A 547 18.05 1.29 -11.62
CA SER A 547 18.68 0.17 -12.31
C SER A 547 18.04 -0.15 -13.64
N ASP A 548 16.84 0.34 -13.89
CA ASP A 548 16.07 0.05 -15.09
C ASP A 548 15.92 1.31 -15.95
N PRO A 549 16.72 1.47 -17.02
CA PRO A 549 16.49 2.53 -17.99
C PRO A 549 15.16 2.28 -18.71
N PRO A 550 14.56 3.32 -19.34
CA PRO A 550 13.41 3.14 -20.22
C PRO A 550 13.67 2.06 -21.26
N PRO A 551 12.68 1.25 -21.64
CA PRO A 551 12.89 0.14 -22.55
C PRO A 551 13.37 0.59 -23.93
N PRO A 552 14.19 -0.22 -24.63
CA PRO A 552 14.59 0.10 -26.01
C PRO A 552 13.38 0.08 -26.93
N GLN A 553 13.39 0.92 -27.98
CA GLN A 553 12.35 0.91 -29.00
C GLN A 553 12.18 -0.49 -29.60
N GLY A 554 10.92 -0.93 -29.73
CA GLY A 554 10.55 -2.23 -30.25
C GLY A 554 10.78 -3.42 -29.31
N LYS A 555 11.12 -3.17 -28.03
CA LYS A 555 11.29 -4.18 -26.99
C LYS A 555 10.46 -3.84 -25.74
N TRP A 556 9.99 -4.88 -25.04
CA TRP A 556 9.24 -4.70 -23.78
C TRP A 556 10.15 -4.30 -22.62
N ASP A 557 11.38 -4.79 -22.63
CA ASP A 557 12.39 -4.56 -21.60
C ASP A 557 13.80 -4.87 -22.13
N TYR A 558 14.81 -4.76 -21.27
CA TYR A 558 16.19 -5.16 -21.57
C TYR A 558 16.46 -6.66 -21.39
N LYS A 559 15.41 -7.44 -21.00
CA LYS A 559 15.52 -8.86 -20.73
C LYS A 559 15.07 -9.73 -21.92
N GLU A 560 14.71 -9.14 -23.05
CA GLU A 560 14.17 -9.83 -24.24
C GLU A 560 12.83 -10.54 -23.98
N SER A 561 12.04 -10.02 -23.05
CA SER A 561 10.67 -10.55 -22.81
C SER A 561 9.80 -10.39 -24.03
N ARG A 562 8.89 -11.36 -24.26
CA ARG A 562 7.95 -11.38 -25.39
C ARG A 562 6.56 -11.79 -24.95
N ILE A 563 5.56 -11.22 -25.60
CA ILE A 563 4.14 -11.44 -25.32
C ILE A 563 3.46 -11.88 -26.60
N TYR A 564 2.71 -12.99 -26.54
CA TYR A 564 2.02 -13.56 -27.69
C TYR A 564 0.52 -13.69 -27.42
N LEU A 565 -0.29 -13.33 -28.41
CA LEU A 565 -1.73 -13.60 -28.47
C LEU A 565 -2.03 -14.39 -29.75
N ASN A 566 -2.62 -15.57 -29.64
CA ASN A 566 -2.93 -16.46 -30.76
C ASN A 566 -1.70 -16.79 -31.64
N ASN A 567 -0.54 -16.97 -31.03
CA ASN A 567 0.80 -17.18 -31.61
C ASN A 567 1.35 -15.99 -32.40
N GLU A 568 0.72 -14.85 -32.36
CA GLU A 568 1.23 -13.60 -32.94
C GLU A 568 1.86 -12.76 -31.83
N GLU A 569 3.08 -12.27 -32.07
CA GLU A 569 3.78 -11.42 -31.08
C GLU A 569 3.10 -10.06 -30.99
N ILE A 570 2.76 -9.63 -29.77
CA ILE A 570 2.27 -8.28 -29.51
C ILE A 570 3.48 -7.35 -29.41
N SER A 571 3.54 -6.39 -30.30
CA SER A 571 4.59 -5.37 -30.27
C SER A 571 4.39 -4.42 -29.09
N PRO A 572 5.48 -3.99 -28.44
CA PRO A 572 5.39 -2.94 -27.45
C PRO A 572 4.95 -1.62 -28.08
N PRO A 573 4.46 -0.66 -27.28
CA PRO A 573 4.22 0.71 -27.75
C PRO A 573 5.48 1.37 -28.30
N ILE A 574 5.29 2.43 -29.09
CA ILE A 574 6.39 3.38 -29.35
C ILE A 574 6.65 4.12 -28.06
N TRP A 575 7.83 3.89 -27.47
CA TRP A 575 8.20 4.53 -26.22
C TRP A 575 8.49 6.01 -26.43
N GLU A 576 7.91 6.85 -25.62
CA GLU A 576 8.11 8.31 -25.71
C GLU A 576 9.46 8.75 -25.12
N ASN A 577 10.03 7.94 -24.22
CA ASN A 577 11.32 8.21 -23.62
C ASN A 577 12.42 7.57 -24.46
N THR A 578 13.39 8.37 -24.88
CA THR A 578 14.53 7.93 -25.71
C THR A 578 15.84 7.81 -24.90
N HIS A 579 15.79 8.08 -23.60
CA HIS A 579 16.98 8.01 -22.76
C HIS A 579 17.38 6.57 -22.50
N THR A 580 18.68 6.32 -22.55
CA THR A 580 19.28 5.01 -22.29
C THR A 580 20.04 4.96 -20.96
N HIS A 581 20.12 6.09 -20.24
CA HIS A 581 20.84 6.18 -18.98
C HIS A 581 19.93 5.84 -17.79
N ARG A 582 20.51 5.17 -16.81
CA ARG A 582 19.89 4.89 -15.51
C ARG A 582 19.94 6.16 -14.66
N THR A 583 18.81 6.80 -14.49
CA THR A 583 18.68 7.99 -13.64
C THR A 583 17.25 8.22 -13.22
N ASN A 584 17.05 8.65 -12.00
CA ASN A 584 15.76 9.04 -11.47
C ASN A 584 15.27 10.40 -11.98
N GLU A 585 16.13 11.18 -12.64
CA GLU A 585 15.76 12.50 -13.19
C GLU A 585 15.00 12.39 -14.52
N ILE A 586 14.95 11.22 -15.13
CA ILE A 586 14.14 10.96 -16.31
C ILE A 586 12.69 10.71 -15.86
N THR A 587 11.81 11.63 -16.23
CA THR A 587 10.37 11.46 -16.04
C THR A 587 9.86 10.36 -16.97
N LEU A 588 9.23 9.33 -16.41
CA LEU A 588 8.51 8.33 -17.19
C LEU A 588 7.29 8.96 -17.86
N LYS A 589 6.95 8.51 -19.05
CA LYS A 589 5.81 8.99 -19.84
C LYS A 589 4.81 7.86 -20.08
N ASN A 590 5.15 6.91 -20.96
CA ASN A 590 4.27 5.80 -21.31
C ASN A 590 4.88 4.41 -21.05
N GLU A 591 5.98 4.34 -20.31
CA GLU A 591 6.67 3.09 -19.97
C GLU A 591 5.85 2.24 -19.00
N ASN A 592 5.20 2.86 -18.01
CA ASN A 592 4.28 2.17 -17.13
C ASN A 592 2.88 2.04 -17.76
N PHE A 593 2.24 0.89 -17.60
CA PHE A 593 0.93 0.66 -18.21
C PHE A 593 -0.17 1.59 -17.66
N GLN A 594 -0.04 2.05 -16.43
CA GLN A 594 -0.97 2.99 -15.81
C GLN A 594 -0.97 4.36 -16.52
N ALA A 595 0.17 4.76 -17.07
CA ALA A 595 0.37 6.08 -17.69
C ALA A 595 0.11 6.10 -19.20
N ARG A 596 -0.33 4.99 -19.80
CA ARG A 596 -0.61 4.89 -21.24
C ARG A 596 -2.00 4.35 -21.52
N GLN A 597 -2.50 4.62 -22.72
CA GLN A 597 -3.71 3.97 -23.20
C GLN A 597 -3.50 2.45 -23.30
N PRO A 598 -4.50 1.63 -22.99
CA PRO A 598 -4.43 0.18 -23.21
C PRO A 598 -4.11 -0.14 -24.66
N ILE A 599 -3.29 -1.16 -24.87
CA ILE A 599 -2.93 -1.59 -26.23
C ILE A 599 -4.15 -2.27 -26.85
N PRO A 600 -4.67 -1.81 -28.02
CA PRO A 600 -5.81 -2.47 -28.65
C PRO A 600 -5.39 -3.82 -29.22
N VAL A 601 -6.13 -4.88 -28.87
CA VAL A 601 -5.94 -6.23 -29.38
C VAL A 601 -7.28 -6.88 -29.75
N GLU A 602 -7.27 -7.80 -30.72
CA GLU A 602 -8.46 -8.53 -31.13
C GLU A 602 -8.54 -9.90 -30.43
N LEU A 603 -9.63 -10.14 -29.73
CA LEU A 603 -10.03 -11.47 -29.27
C LEU A 603 -10.98 -12.10 -30.25
N LYS A 604 -10.66 -13.31 -30.71
CA LYS A 604 -11.55 -14.14 -31.56
C LYS A 604 -12.62 -14.80 -30.68
N LYS A 605 -13.81 -14.98 -31.20
CA LYS A 605 -14.82 -15.79 -30.52
C LYS A 605 -14.27 -17.19 -30.26
N GLY A 606 -14.38 -17.66 -29.03
CA GLY A 606 -13.82 -18.92 -28.58
C GLY A 606 -12.54 -18.74 -27.76
N TRP A 607 -11.70 -19.76 -27.75
CA TRP A 607 -10.46 -19.75 -26.97
C TRP A 607 -9.32 -19.03 -27.70
N ASN A 608 -8.72 -18.08 -27.04
CA ASN A 608 -7.54 -17.34 -27.45
C ASN A 608 -6.35 -17.77 -26.60
N ASN A 609 -5.23 -18.08 -27.22
CA ASN A 609 -4.01 -18.44 -26.53
C ASN A 609 -3.22 -17.18 -26.16
N VAL A 610 -2.77 -17.11 -24.91
CA VAL A 610 -1.83 -16.08 -24.42
C VAL A 610 -0.60 -16.78 -23.89
N MET A 611 0.58 -16.35 -24.30
CA MET A 611 1.86 -16.84 -23.80
C MET A 611 2.83 -15.67 -23.60
N LEU A 612 3.54 -15.67 -22.48
CA LEU A 612 4.62 -14.75 -22.17
C LEU A 612 5.92 -15.55 -22.06
N LYS A 613 6.96 -15.06 -22.75
CA LYS A 613 8.36 -15.50 -22.56
C LYS A 613 9.04 -14.48 -21.66
N LEU A 614 9.57 -14.94 -20.55
CA LEU A 614 10.07 -14.10 -19.45
C LEU A 614 11.51 -14.51 -19.09
N PRO A 615 12.52 -14.05 -19.83
CA PRO A 615 13.92 -14.30 -19.49
C PRO A 615 14.36 -13.40 -18.33
N ILE A 616 15.37 -13.86 -17.58
CA ILE A 616 16.14 -13.08 -16.63
C ILE A 616 17.63 -13.36 -16.81
N GLY A 617 18.46 -12.33 -16.72
CA GLY A 617 19.91 -12.45 -16.68
C GLY A 617 20.44 -12.56 -15.26
N LYS A 618 21.48 -11.79 -14.95
CA LYS A 618 22.06 -11.73 -13.60
C LYS A 618 21.10 -11.06 -12.62
N ILE A 619 21.04 -11.57 -11.40
CA ILE A 619 20.22 -11.03 -10.30
C ILE A 619 21.01 -10.91 -8.97
N ASN A 620 22.24 -11.41 -8.92
CA ASN A 620 23.04 -11.52 -7.70
C ASN A 620 24.25 -10.57 -7.68
N SER A 621 24.17 -9.41 -8.35
CA SER A 621 25.18 -8.37 -8.26
C SER A 621 24.60 -7.07 -7.65
N PRO A 622 25.43 -6.19 -7.07
CA PRO A 622 24.98 -4.91 -6.54
C PRO A 622 24.20 -4.06 -7.55
N GLU A 623 24.60 -4.09 -8.83
CA GLU A 623 24.00 -3.28 -9.89
C GLU A 623 22.61 -3.77 -10.30
N VAL A 624 22.29 -5.06 -10.04
CA VAL A 624 21.00 -5.68 -10.46
C VAL A 624 20.20 -6.25 -9.29
N ARG A 625 20.61 -5.98 -8.04
CA ARG A 625 19.96 -6.51 -6.85
C ARG A 625 18.48 -6.15 -6.75
N LEU A 626 18.07 -5.00 -7.27
CA LEU A 626 16.69 -4.50 -7.28
C LEU A 626 15.94 -4.87 -8.57
N GLN A 627 16.52 -5.67 -9.45
CA GLN A 627 15.86 -6.07 -10.67
C GLN A 627 14.65 -6.97 -10.38
N LYS A 628 13.51 -6.60 -10.92
CA LYS A 628 12.27 -7.36 -10.84
C LYS A 628 12.23 -8.42 -11.94
N TRP A 629 11.68 -9.58 -11.62
CA TRP A 629 11.29 -10.59 -12.58
C TRP A 629 9.81 -10.82 -12.43
N MET A 630 9.01 -10.25 -13.32
CA MET A 630 7.58 -10.16 -13.17
C MET A 630 6.88 -10.00 -14.51
N PHE A 631 5.58 -10.10 -14.49
CA PHE A 631 4.73 -9.60 -15.57
C PHE A 631 3.40 -9.10 -15.02
N THR A 632 2.82 -8.16 -15.75
CA THR A 632 1.42 -7.72 -15.63
C THR A 632 0.73 -8.06 -16.95
N PHE A 633 -0.48 -8.63 -16.88
CA PHE A 633 -1.28 -8.90 -18.07
C PHE A 633 -2.76 -9.03 -17.70
N VAL A 634 -3.60 -8.16 -18.26
CA VAL A 634 -5.06 -8.21 -18.12
C VAL A 634 -5.74 -7.54 -19.30
N PHE A 635 -6.82 -8.13 -19.80
CA PHE A 635 -7.69 -7.47 -20.76
C PHE A 635 -8.65 -6.53 -20.05
N VAL A 636 -8.70 -5.30 -20.55
CA VAL A 636 -9.52 -4.21 -20.04
C VAL A 636 -10.41 -3.64 -21.14
N THR A 637 -11.39 -2.84 -20.79
CA THR A 637 -12.14 -2.04 -21.76
C THR A 637 -11.19 -1.15 -22.56
N PRO A 638 -11.53 -0.74 -23.79
CA PRO A 638 -10.64 0.09 -24.61
C PRO A 638 -10.20 1.41 -23.96
N ASP A 639 -10.99 1.94 -23.03
CA ASP A 639 -10.66 3.13 -22.24
C ASP A 639 -9.85 2.83 -20.96
N GLY A 640 -9.60 1.54 -20.67
CA GLY A 640 -8.84 1.11 -19.49
C GLY A 640 -9.57 1.23 -18.15
N LYS A 641 -10.87 1.51 -18.15
CA LYS A 641 -11.59 1.72 -16.89
C LYS A 641 -11.93 0.42 -16.17
N ASP A 642 -12.34 -0.61 -16.92
CA ASP A 642 -12.90 -1.83 -16.35
C ASP A 642 -12.31 -3.08 -16.96
N ALA A 643 -12.46 -4.21 -16.25
CA ALA A 643 -12.19 -5.52 -16.82
C ALA A 643 -13.21 -5.82 -17.95
N VAL A 644 -12.76 -6.54 -18.98
CA VAL A 644 -13.68 -7.01 -20.03
C VAL A 644 -14.60 -8.07 -19.44
N GLU A 645 -15.90 -7.83 -19.53
CA GLU A 645 -16.91 -8.77 -19.03
C GLU A 645 -16.92 -10.09 -19.79
N ASN A 646 -17.36 -11.14 -19.12
CA ASN A 646 -17.61 -12.48 -19.69
C ASN A 646 -16.38 -13.17 -20.31
N LEU A 647 -15.16 -12.72 -20.02
CA LEU A 647 -13.95 -13.47 -20.32
C LEU A 647 -13.72 -14.58 -19.28
N VAL A 648 -13.29 -15.76 -19.76
CA VAL A 648 -12.90 -16.87 -18.88
C VAL A 648 -11.43 -17.20 -19.11
N TYR A 649 -10.60 -17.05 -18.08
CA TYR A 649 -9.19 -17.41 -18.10
C TYR A 649 -9.02 -18.84 -17.57
N SER A 650 -8.44 -19.73 -18.36
CA SER A 650 -8.30 -21.14 -18.00
C SER A 650 -7.10 -21.79 -18.70
N PRO A 651 -6.05 -22.18 -17.98
CA PRO A 651 -4.93 -22.93 -18.56
C PRO A 651 -5.38 -24.26 -19.21
N ASP A 652 -6.45 -24.86 -18.71
CA ASP A 652 -6.99 -26.14 -19.17
C ASP A 652 -8.10 -26.03 -20.24
N ARG A 653 -8.44 -24.81 -20.68
CA ARG A 653 -9.60 -24.56 -21.58
C ARG A 653 -10.94 -25.04 -21.02
N LYS A 654 -11.12 -24.98 -19.72
CA LYS A 654 -12.39 -25.28 -19.04
C LYS A 654 -13.13 -23.99 -18.74
N LYS A 655 -14.42 -23.94 -19.18
CA LYS A 655 -15.32 -22.84 -18.84
C LYS A 655 -15.82 -22.93 -17.41
#